data_47a73cca9531230edb387afb1100feeb
#
_entry.id   47a73cca9531230edb387afb1100feeb
#
_cell.length_a   1.000
_cell.length_b   1.000
_cell.length_c   1.000
_cell.angle_alpha   90.00
_cell.angle_beta   90.00
_cell.angle_gamma   90.00
#
_symmetry.space_group_name_H-M   'P 1'
#
loop_
_entity.id
_entity.type
_entity.pdbx_description
1 polymer ?
#
loop_
_entity_poly.entity_id
_entity_poly.type
_entity_poly.pdbx_seq_one_letter_code
_entity_poly.pdbx_strand_id
1 'polypeptide(L)'
;MDRNADISSFVINAFTKLKASLYYEKNNLHLRQQMVDFCSEEIGQKLDNLANRLTNGDSFDGELNKIGLFLLPKKIKSTQSDSNILSNSFDFKKNEIERLMIYADIPIELHIVAVLWVMLFGSKLDKELDHYCWGNRLIIDEDTEEIKAGRHLFKPYFKQYQQWWSKAIDEANHLLENKENVCILNLDIQNYYHSIRIKPNSLHLKAENLSGFKRVVWELFVKIHEKYNAVLKTKGFRNDDFEAGYALPVGLLSSPILANWYLKDFDNEVNERLAPSYYGRYVDDILLVLKSSKMPEKLAEFINGMDVGLTLEESKAKGEKMIWHFNIEKEGNNKYPELTLQQEKIFLYYFDHKFSSELLSKFEKEQREHSSEYRFLSDEEDERFDDGQFDIESCFDQMEDSKARFKPQSENKYKLACYLSKFIKRRIQRGAKYGREKEKQLKKFFQGSQLIKYHFFWEKLFSLYAVSNDADSFLTLKKQIEKQIDKLKVATISDWKRVDCESIAKEMQEDLRDYLKISMRIAVSVAHKEFVGKIEEKIESVTDFDCYYKCHYVRKTYFSRVLQDFFNGDGYQFDNSELFVPYNVYFWELMYALTYNYIHIEGIPNTGLDLGRVFEEAKKYYHDYNGFSIDKDCKIQINPSNDEKHRNQKLWDIVVSKKEEEQEDQKESNKIRIVPVNIRKHDAILKDSRRGKRKVTSSEMETMLSLLDSIGMIKGRDMFVMPELSIPLTALPQFVEYSTKQEIAFVGGLEYINVKGVVYNVEVTCLPIEINHVKDCVLIPRIKNYYSPDEIEIIKKESFEIPKCSESGCTPSYHLCTWRGLFFTTFNCFELTKSPDRTSFVGDVDLLMAITHNKDLSYFDNIAETTCRDLHCYVVVDNVGQYGDTQVVCPKKRDEKFLAKIKGATTEDNPFTLTIADLDIKGLREFQKYMSGDFKPLPADYNRNCKRLKEI
;
A
#
# COMPACT_ATOMS: atom_id res chain seq x y z
N MET A 1 -3.64 28.47 -26.75
CA MET A 1 -3.13 27.27 -26.07
C MET A 1 -2.57 26.33 -27.11
N ASP A 2 -1.31 26.01 -27.04
CA ASP A 2 -0.63 25.15 -27.99
C ASP A 2 -1.23 23.74 -27.96
N ARG A 3 -1.85 23.30 -29.08
CA ARG A 3 -2.50 21.98 -29.19
C ARG A 3 -1.55 20.82 -28.88
N ASN A 4 -0.26 20.98 -29.09
CA ASN A 4 0.76 19.95 -28.83
C ASN A 4 1.10 19.80 -27.33
N ALA A 5 1.14 20.90 -26.57
CA ALA A 5 1.39 20.85 -25.12
C ALA A 5 0.26 20.12 -24.36
N ASP A 6 -0.97 20.23 -24.87
CA ASP A 6 -2.14 19.55 -24.29
C ASP A 6 -2.09 18.03 -24.51
N ILE A 7 -1.67 17.57 -25.71
CA ILE A 7 -1.56 16.12 -26.02
C ILE A 7 -0.41 15.46 -25.27
N SER A 8 0.75 16.11 -25.14
CA SER A 8 1.88 15.58 -24.35
C SER A 8 1.49 15.37 -22.89
N SER A 9 0.84 16.37 -22.28
CA SER A 9 0.29 16.26 -20.93
C SER A 9 -0.71 15.11 -20.79
N PHE A 10 -1.55 14.88 -21.81
CA PHE A 10 -2.52 13.79 -21.79
C PHE A 10 -1.87 12.41 -21.90
N VAL A 11 -0.80 12.27 -22.70
CA VAL A 11 0.02 11.05 -22.79
C VAL A 11 0.74 10.77 -21.47
N ILE A 12 1.32 11.79 -20.84
CA ILE A 12 1.97 11.66 -19.52
C ILE A 12 0.95 11.20 -18.46
N ASN A 13 -0.26 11.74 -18.47
CA ASN A 13 -1.32 11.31 -17.56
C ASN A 13 -1.72 9.84 -17.78
N ALA A 14 -1.86 9.41 -19.04
CA ALA A 14 -2.12 8.02 -19.38
C ALA A 14 -1.00 7.08 -18.91
N PHE A 15 0.25 7.48 -19.12
CA PHE A 15 1.42 6.75 -18.64
C PHE A 15 1.42 6.65 -17.10
N THR A 16 1.13 7.72 -16.39
CA THR A 16 1.04 7.74 -14.92
C THR A 16 -0.03 6.78 -14.41
N LYS A 17 -1.20 6.75 -15.06
CA LYS A 17 -2.29 5.81 -14.73
C LYS A 17 -1.92 4.35 -15.02
N LEU A 18 -1.27 4.09 -16.13
CA LEU A 18 -0.74 2.76 -16.48
C LEU A 18 0.24 2.27 -15.43
N LYS A 19 1.23 3.08 -15.13
CA LYS A 19 2.29 2.78 -14.16
C LYS A 19 1.72 2.45 -12.77
N ALA A 20 0.75 3.25 -12.30
CA ALA A 20 0.07 3.00 -11.04
C ALA A 20 -0.75 1.69 -11.04
N SER A 21 -1.39 1.38 -12.16
CA SER A 21 -2.16 0.12 -12.30
C SER A 21 -1.24 -1.09 -12.30
N LEU A 22 -0.09 -1.03 -12.97
CA LEU A 22 0.88 -2.11 -13.01
C LEU A 22 1.54 -2.37 -11.65
N TYR A 23 1.63 -1.38 -10.80
CA TYR A 23 2.13 -1.55 -9.44
C TYR A 23 1.33 -2.60 -8.64
N TYR A 24 0.03 -2.70 -8.89
CA TYR A 24 -0.86 -3.66 -8.24
C TYR A 24 -0.95 -5.01 -8.96
N GLU A 25 -0.36 -5.11 -10.16
CA GLU A 25 -0.32 -6.38 -10.90
C GLU A 25 0.66 -7.37 -10.26
N LYS A 26 0.16 -8.53 -9.82
CA LYS A 26 0.94 -9.49 -9.03
C LYS A 26 1.54 -10.59 -9.87
N ASN A 27 0.80 -11.03 -10.87
CA ASN A 27 1.08 -12.29 -11.56
C ASN A 27 1.85 -12.02 -12.85
N ASN A 28 1.65 -10.87 -13.47
CA ASN A 28 2.33 -10.50 -14.70
C ASN A 28 3.61 -9.70 -14.42
N LEU A 29 4.64 -10.36 -13.87
CA LEU A 29 5.94 -9.73 -13.64
C LEU A 29 6.63 -9.33 -14.96
N HIS A 30 6.31 -10.02 -16.06
CA HIS A 30 6.84 -9.68 -17.38
C HIS A 30 6.43 -8.25 -17.81
N LEU A 31 5.17 -7.91 -17.70
CA LEU A 31 4.68 -6.55 -18.00
C LEU A 31 5.30 -5.50 -17.06
N ARG A 32 5.52 -5.86 -15.79
CA ARG A 32 6.24 -4.99 -14.85
C ARG A 32 7.68 -4.77 -15.29
N GLN A 33 8.37 -5.81 -15.79
CA GLN A 33 9.71 -5.69 -16.37
C GLN A 33 9.72 -4.79 -17.59
N GLN A 34 8.80 -4.97 -18.53
CA GLN A 34 8.69 -4.11 -19.70
C GLN A 34 8.53 -2.63 -19.31
N MET A 35 7.74 -2.34 -18.23
CA MET A 35 7.62 -0.99 -17.71
C MET A 35 8.97 -0.46 -17.18
N VAL A 36 9.73 -1.29 -16.46
CA VAL A 36 11.07 -0.92 -15.97
C VAL A 36 12.00 -0.62 -17.15
N ASP A 37 12.03 -1.50 -18.16
CA ASP A 37 12.87 -1.32 -19.33
C ASP A 37 12.47 -0.07 -20.13
N PHE A 38 11.17 0.21 -20.23
CA PHE A 38 10.66 1.44 -20.83
C PHE A 38 11.13 2.68 -20.07
N CYS A 39 11.16 2.61 -18.73
CA CYS A 39 11.59 3.70 -17.85
C CYS A 39 13.10 3.88 -17.74
N SER A 40 13.92 2.98 -18.29
CA SER A 40 15.37 3.00 -18.11
C SER A 40 16.11 4.13 -18.84
N GLU A 41 15.50 4.71 -19.88
CA GLU A 41 16.13 5.73 -20.73
C GLU A 41 15.14 6.89 -20.94
N GLU A 42 15.64 8.12 -20.96
CA GLU A 42 15.03 9.39 -21.36
C GLU A 42 13.49 9.37 -21.56
N ILE A 43 12.75 9.03 -20.53
CA ILE A 43 11.30 8.80 -20.59
C ILE A 43 10.56 10.01 -21.15
N GLY A 44 10.98 11.23 -20.75
CA GLY A 44 10.36 12.44 -21.26
C GLY A 44 10.37 12.48 -22.78
N GLN A 45 11.51 12.17 -23.41
CA GLN A 45 11.65 12.13 -24.88
C GLN A 45 10.80 11.01 -25.49
N LYS A 46 10.73 9.82 -24.85
CA LYS A 46 9.90 8.72 -25.30
C LYS A 46 8.41 9.08 -25.31
N LEU A 47 7.93 9.74 -24.25
CA LEU A 47 6.54 10.18 -24.15
C LEU A 47 6.22 11.33 -25.10
N ASP A 48 7.11 12.31 -25.27
CA ASP A 48 6.95 13.38 -26.25
C ASP A 48 6.98 12.85 -27.68
N ASN A 49 7.87 11.90 -27.99
CA ASN A 49 7.89 11.23 -29.27
C ASN A 49 6.57 10.46 -29.53
N LEU A 50 6.07 9.73 -28.54
CA LEU A 50 4.77 9.05 -28.62
C LEU A 50 3.63 10.05 -28.88
N ALA A 51 3.60 11.17 -28.16
CA ALA A 51 2.61 12.22 -28.35
C ALA A 51 2.66 12.82 -29.77
N ASN A 52 3.86 13.09 -30.30
CA ASN A 52 4.06 13.59 -31.66
C ASN A 52 3.60 12.58 -32.70
N ARG A 53 3.96 11.31 -32.56
CA ARG A 53 3.53 10.23 -33.48
C ARG A 53 2.01 10.08 -33.51
N LEU A 54 1.36 10.13 -32.34
CA LEU A 54 -0.11 10.08 -32.23
C LEU A 54 -0.78 11.31 -32.83
N THR A 55 -0.13 12.48 -32.75
CA THR A 55 -0.65 13.72 -33.34
C THR A 55 -0.55 13.70 -34.85
N ASN A 56 0.57 13.23 -35.38
CA ASN A 56 0.86 13.18 -36.81
C ASN A 56 0.17 11.99 -37.51
N GLY A 57 -0.27 10.97 -36.76
CA GLY A 57 -0.80 9.73 -37.32
C GLY A 57 0.27 8.82 -37.92
N ASP A 58 1.48 8.84 -37.33
CA ASP A 58 2.60 8.01 -37.78
C ASP A 58 2.33 6.51 -37.56
N SER A 59 3.02 5.65 -38.30
CA SER A 59 2.85 4.20 -38.20
C SER A 59 3.35 3.64 -36.84
N PHE A 60 2.62 2.63 -36.35
CA PHE A 60 2.95 1.81 -35.19
C PHE A 60 3.15 0.32 -35.55
N ASP A 61 3.42 0.04 -36.81
CA ASP A 61 3.56 -1.34 -37.30
C ASP A 61 4.70 -2.10 -36.62
N GLY A 62 5.76 -1.40 -36.22
CA GLY A 62 6.88 -1.96 -35.47
C GLY A 62 6.45 -2.52 -34.12
N GLU A 63 5.66 -1.76 -33.35
CA GLU A 63 5.12 -2.15 -32.04
C GLU A 63 4.00 -3.19 -32.20
N LEU A 64 3.11 -3.02 -33.16
CA LEU A 64 2.01 -3.97 -33.44
C LEU A 64 2.53 -5.37 -33.82
N ASN A 65 3.63 -5.45 -34.53
CA ASN A 65 4.23 -6.75 -34.91
C ASN A 65 4.97 -7.44 -33.76
N LYS A 66 5.23 -6.77 -32.64
CA LYS A 66 5.79 -7.34 -31.42
C LYS A 66 4.73 -7.95 -30.50
N ILE A 67 3.44 -7.77 -30.79
CA ILE A 67 2.36 -8.35 -29.98
C ILE A 67 2.48 -9.87 -29.99
N GLY A 68 2.58 -10.47 -28.80
CA GLY A 68 2.74 -11.89 -28.55
C GLY A 68 1.89 -12.39 -27.38
N LEU A 69 2.25 -13.54 -26.88
CA LEU A 69 1.66 -14.15 -25.68
C LEU A 69 2.75 -14.43 -24.66
N PHE A 70 2.39 -14.33 -23.37
CA PHE A 70 3.22 -14.75 -22.25
C PHE A 70 2.46 -15.81 -21.45
N LEU A 71 3.04 -17.01 -21.36
CA LEU A 71 2.35 -18.21 -20.90
C LEU A 71 2.85 -18.64 -19.51
N LEU A 72 1.94 -18.75 -18.56
CA LEU A 72 2.23 -19.24 -17.21
C LEU A 72 1.34 -20.43 -16.83
N PRO A 73 1.80 -21.33 -15.94
CA PRO A 73 0.99 -22.44 -15.47
C PRO A 73 -0.11 -21.94 -14.53
N LYS A 74 -1.38 -22.31 -14.79
CA LYS A 74 -2.53 -22.01 -13.92
C LYS A 74 -2.87 -23.20 -13.03
N LYS A 75 -2.84 -24.42 -13.56
CA LYS A 75 -3.15 -25.65 -12.84
C LYS A 75 -2.24 -26.79 -13.29
N ILE A 76 -1.60 -27.44 -12.32
CA ILE A 76 -0.82 -28.66 -12.55
C ILE A 76 -1.74 -29.85 -12.32
N LYS A 77 -1.71 -30.82 -13.22
CA LYS A 77 -2.46 -32.07 -13.10
C LYS A 77 -1.93 -32.88 -11.92
N SER A 78 -2.83 -33.35 -11.06
CA SER A 78 -2.44 -34.30 -10.02
C SER A 78 -1.97 -35.61 -10.69
N THR A 79 -0.76 -36.03 -10.36
CA THR A 79 -0.15 -37.24 -10.96
C THR A 79 -0.46 -38.51 -10.16
N GLN A 80 -1.27 -38.42 -9.10
CA GLN A 80 -1.70 -39.56 -8.33
C GLN A 80 -2.75 -40.35 -9.17
N SER A 81 -2.43 -41.57 -9.48
CA SER A 81 -3.29 -42.49 -10.24
C SER A 81 -4.50 -42.95 -9.41
N ASP A 82 -4.41 -42.86 -8.11
CA ASP A 82 -5.46 -43.25 -7.17
C ASP A 82 -5.82 -42.07 -6.25
N SER A 83 -7.08 -41.63 -6.27
CA SER A 83 -7.59 -40.54 -5.47
C SER A 83 -7.60 -40.82 -3.96
N ASN A 84 -7.37 -42.09 -3.57
CA ASN A 84 -7.33 -42.49 -2.16
C ASN A 84 -5.92 -42.44 -1.56
N ILE A 85 -4.89 -42.16 -2.38
CA ILE A 85 -3.52 -42.03 -1.90
C ILE A 85 -3.22 -40.55 -1.66
N LEU A 86 -2.98 -40.19 -0.42
CA LEU A 86 -2.51 -38.86 -0.02
C LEU A 86 -1.01 -38.91 0.24
N SER A 87 -0.23 -38.06 -0.42
CA SER A 87 1.22 -38.02 -0.29
C SER A 87 1.71 -36.57 -0.20
N ASN A 88 2.72 -36.35 0.61
CA ASN A 88 3.47 -35.11 0.66
C ASN A 88 4.67 -35.08 -0.30
N SER A 89 4.81 -36.07 -1.15
CA SER A 89 5.87 -36.17 -2.14
C SER A 89 5.48 -35.43 -3.41
N PHE A 90 6.20 -34.35 -3.70
CA PHE A 90 5.99 -33.50 -4.88
C PHE A 90 7.11 -33.60 -5.93
N ASP A 91 7.97 -34.62 -5.84
CA ASP A 91 9.04 -34.83 -6.82
C ASP A 91 8.56 -35.73 -7.96
N PHE A 92 7.77 -35.18 -8.86
CA PHE A 92 7.26 -35.86 -10.03
C PHE A 92 8.32 -35.97 -11.14
N LYS A 93 8.25 -37.05 -11.93
CA LYS A 93 9.11 -37.22 -13.12
C LYS A 93 8.78 -36.15 -14.19
N LYS A 94 7.53 -35.72 -14.27
CA LYS A 94 7.03 -34.71 -15.20
C LYS A 94 6.02 -33.83 -14.48
N ASN A 95 6.08 -32.51 -14.74
CA ASN A 95 5.07 -31.57 -14.31
C ASN A 95 4.09 -31.33 -15.46
N GLU A 96 2.95 -32.02 -15.45
CA GLU A 96 1.94 -31.90 -16.50
C GLU A 96 0.97 -30.75 -16.17
N ILE A 97 0.90 -29.76 -17.07
CA ILE A 97 0.05 -28.57 -16.92
C ILE A 97 -1.31 -28.84 -17.55
N GLU A 98 -2.37 -28.74 -16.76
CA GLU A 98 -3.77 -28.92 -17.17
C GLU A 98 -4.40 -27.63 -17.68
N ARG A 99 -4.06 -26.47 -17.09
CA ARG A 99 -4.57 -25.16 -17.48
C ARG A 99 -3.46 -24.15 -17.57
N LEU A 100 -3.56 -23.23 -18.55
CA LEU A 100 -2.64 -22.14 -18.79
C LEU A 100 -3.26 -20.81 -18.38
N MET A 101 -2.42 -19.88 -17.98
CA MET A 101 -2.70 -18.47 -17.88
C MET A 101 -2.03 -17.79 -19.08
N ILE A 102 -2.82 -17.17 -19.93
CA ILE A 102 -2.37 -16.55 -21.19
C ILE A 102 -2.47 -15.05 -21.02
N TYR A 103 -1.33 -14.38 -20.90
CA TYR A 103 -1.25 -12.92 -20.91
C TYR A 103 -0.93 -12.42 -22.31
N ALA A 104 -1.45 -11.25 -22.62
CA ALA A 104 -1.04 -10.55 -23.81
C ALA A 104 0.35 -9.92 -23.57
N ASP A 105 1.31 -10.24 -24.41
CA ASP A 105 2.62 -9.59 -24.46
C ASP A 105 2.54 -8.43 -25.46
N ILE A 106 2.40 -7.21 -24.93
CA ILE A 106 2.13 -5.99 -25.69
C ILE A 106 3.15 -4.92 -25.28
N PRO A 107 3.80 -4.21 -26.21
CA PRO A 107 4.70 -3.10 -25.87
C PRO A 107 4.04 -2.00 -25.06
N ILE A 108 4.80 -1.34 -24.18
CA ILE A 108 4.30 -0.31 -23.25
C ILE A 108 3.65 0.86 -23.99
N GLU A 109 4.15 1.26 -25.16
CA GLU A 109 3.57 2.30 -25.99
C GLU A 109 2.11 1.99 -26.34
N LEU A 110 1.81 0.74 -26.68
CA LEU A 110 0.46 0.29 -27.00
C LEU A 110 -0.42 0.14 -25.75
N HIS A 111 0.17 -0.17 -24.59
CA HIS A 111 -0.54 -0.09 -23.31
C HIS A 111 -0.94 1.36 -22.99
N ILE A 112 -0.05 2.34 -23.24
CA ILE A 112 -0.38 3.77 -23.09
C ILE A 112 -1.54 4.16 -24.01
N VAL A 113 -1.51 3.71 -25.27
CA VAL A 113 -2.62 3.93 -26.24
C VAL A 113 -3.93 3.34 -25.71
N ALA A 114 -3.91 2.14 -25.12
CA ALA A 114 -5.10 1.55 -24.53
C ALA A 114 -5.64 2.36 -23.36
N VAL A 115 -4.78 2.93 -22.51
CA VAL A 115 -5.20 3.85 -21.42
C VAL A 115 -5.75 5.16 -21.99
N LEU A 116 -5.12 5.73 -23.02
CA LEU A 116 -5.64 6.90 -23.73
C LEU A 116 -7.04 6.63 -24.30
N TRP A 117 -7.25 5.44 -24.86
CA TRP A 117 -8.58 5.04 -25.33
C TRP A 117 -9.60 5.00 -24.18
N VAL A 118 -9.22 4.45 -23.02
CA VAL A 118 -10.08 4.47 -21.83
C VAL A 118 -10.39 5.89 -21.38
N MET A 119 -9.40 6.77 -21.36
CA MET A 119 -9.59 8.17 -20.95
C MET A 119 -10.50 8.95 -21.91
N LEU A 120 -10.49 8.61 -23.20
CA LEU A 120 -11.30 9.27 -24.22
C LEU A 120 -12.72 8.71 -24.35
N PHE A 121 -12.90 7.41 -24.14
CA PHE A 121 -14.13 6.71 -24.48
C PHE A 121 -14.71 5.86 -23.34
N GLY A 122 -13.86 5.46 -22.37
CA GLY A 122 -14.23 4.50 -21.31
C GLY A 122 -15.35 5.01 -20.41
N SER A 123 -15.38 6.30 -20.08
CA SER A 123 -16.42 6.87 -19.21
C SER A 123 -17.83 6.70 -19.78
N LYS A 124 -17.97 6.74 -21.10
CA LYS A 124 -19.28 6.52 -21.76
C LYS A 124 -19.77 5.09 -21.58
N LEU A 125 -18.86 4.12 -21.71
CA LEU A 125 -19.21 2.70 -21.54
C LEU A 125 -19.47 2.38 -20.06
N ASP A 126 -18.71 2.96 -19.15
CA ASP A 126 -18.90 2.74 -17.71
C ASP A 126 -20.23 3.31 -17.20
N LYS A 127 -20.73 4.40 -17.79
CA LYS A 127 -22.04 4.99 -17.48
C LYS A 127 -23.23 4.15 -17.97
N GLU A 128 -23.02 3.31 -18.99
CA GLU A 128 -24.04 2.35 -19.42
C GLU A 128 -24.20 1.17 -18.48
N LEU A 129 -23.32 1.04 -17.46
CA LEU A 129 -23.35 -0.03 -16.47
C LEU A 129 -24.09 0.42 -15.23
N ASP A 130 -25.02 -0.40 -14.77
CA ASP A 130 -25.78 -0.16 -13.56
C ASP A 130 -25.00 -0.44 -12.27
N HIS A 131 -25.62 -0.13 -11.12
CA HIS A 131 -25.04 -0.23 -9.79
C HIS A 131 -24.72 -1.68 -9.34
N TYR A 132 -25.25 -2.68 -10.00
CA TYR A 132 -24.95 -4.09 -9.74
C TYR A 132 -23.65 -4.58 -10.40
N CYS A 133 -23.05 -3.81 -11.30
CA CYS A 133 -21.73 -4.08 -11.83
C CYS A 133 -20.65 -3.44 -10.93
N TRP A 134 -19.89 -4.25 -10.21
CA TRP A 134 -18.97 -3.80 -9.17
C TRP A 134 -17.50 -3.74 -9.62
N GLY A 135 -17.03 -4.73 -10.36
CA GLY A 135 -15.62 -4.89 -10.70
C GLY A 135 -15.10 -3.85 -11.68
N ASN A 136 -13.89 -3.35 -11.45
CA ASN A 136 -13.15 -2.49 -12.39
C ASN A 136 -13.94 -1.26 -12.90
N ARG A 137 -14.73 -0.62 -12.02
CA ARG A 137 -15.44 0.63 -12.33
C ARG A 137 -14.46 1.79 -12.38
N LEU A 138 -14.65 2.68 -13.33
CA LEU A 138 -13.80 3.87 -13.52
C LEU A 138 -14.01 4.91 -12.42
N ILE A 139 -12.97 5.69 -12.14
CA ILE A 139 -13.07 6.89 -11.32
C ILE A 139 -13.40 8.06 -12.25
N ILE A 140 -14.67 8.45 -12.26
CA ILE A 140 -15.22 9.51 -13.10
C ILE A 140 -15.45 10.73 -12.21
N ASP A 141 -15.10 11.90 -12.72
CA ASP A 141 -15.43 13.18 -12.11
C ASP A 141 -16.90 13.50 -12.38
N GLU A 142 -17.66 13.80 -11.33
CA GLU A 142 -19.12 13.98 -11.41
C GLU A 142 -19.49 15.26 -12.17
N ASP A 143 -18.66 16.29 -12.12
CA ASP A 143 -18.93 17.59 -12.75
C ASP A 143 -18.60 17.59 -14.25
N THR A 144 -17.47 16.98 -14.62
CA THR A 144 -16.98 16.99 -16.02
C THR A 144 -17.38 15.75 -16.80
N GLU A 145 -17.81 14.69 -16.10
CA GLU A 145 -18.13 13.38 -16.67
C GLU A 145 -16.92 12.68 -17.34
N GLU A 146 -15.72 13.18 -17.13
CA GLU A 146 -14.47 12.63 -17.65
C GLU A 146 -13.76 11.77 -16.61
N ILE A 147 -12.73 11.04 -17.02
CA ILE A 147 -11.89 10.30 -16.09
C ILE A 147 -11.19 11.27 -15.15
N LYS A 148 -11.35 11.08 -13.84
CA LYS A 148 -10.77 11.97 -12.83
C LYS A 148 -9.25 12.11 -13.02
N ALA A 149 -8.75 13.32 -12.84
CA ALA A 149 -7.32 13.56 -12.81
C ALA A 149 -6.65 12.75 -11.70
N GLY A 150 -5.34 12.49 -11.83
CA GLY A 150 -4.57 11.69 -10.89
C GLY A 150 -4.21 10.31 -11.45
N ARG A 151 -3.55 9.51 -10.63
CA ARG A 151 -2.88 8.27 -11.05
C ARG A 151 -3.79 7.04 -11.14
N HIS A 152 -4.92 7.02 -10.46
CA HIS A 152 -5.81 5.87 -10.47
C HIS A 152 -6.80 5.95 -11.62
N LEU A 153 -6.98 4.83 -12.31
CA LEU A 153 -7.95 4.67 -13.38
C LEU A 153 -9.25 4.05 -12.87
N PHE A 154 -9.13 3.03 -12.02
CA PHE A 154 -10.23 2.26 -11.47
C PHE A 154 -10.44 2.56 -9.99
N LYS A 155 -11.70 2.43 -9.54
CA LYS A 155 -12.04 2.42 -8.11
C LYS A 155 -11.26 1.30 -7.40
N PRO A 156 -10.89 1.49 -6.12
CA PRO A 156 -10.08 0.51 -5.40
C PRO A 156 -10.76 -0.87 -5.38
N TYR A 157 -10.07 -1.87 -5.94
CA TYR A 157 -10.53 -3.24 -6.07
C TYR A 157 -11.10 -3.82 -4.77
N PHE A 158 -10.35 -3.72 -3.68
CA PHE A 158 -10.72 -4.34 -2.40
C PHE A 158 -12.00 -3.75 -1.80
N LYS A 159 -12.23 -2.43 -1.91
CA LYS A 159 -13.47 -1.79 -1.44
C LYS A 159 -14.68 -2.29 -2.23
N GLN A 160 -14.55 -2.34 -3.55
CA GLN A 160 -15.62 -2.81 -4.42
C GLN A 160 -15.95 -4.30 -4.21
N TYR A 161 -14.90 -5.14 -4.09
CA TYR A 161 -15.09 -6.57 -3.86
C TYR A 161 -15.71 -6.84 -2.48
N GLN A 162 -15.27 -6.13 -1.44
CA GLN A 162 -15.86 -6.25 -0.10
C GLN A 162 -17.32 -5.78 -0.09
N GLN A 163 -17.64 -4.66 -0.74
CA GLN A 163 -19.00 -4.13 -0.81
C GLN A 163 -19.93 -5.06 -1.61
N TRP A 164 -19.42 -5.65 -2.69
CA TRP A 164 -20.15 -6.62 -3.48
C TRP A 164 -20.60 -7.82 -2.65
N TRP A 165 -19.70 -8.39 -1.86
CA TRP A 165 -20.01 -9.52 -0.97
C TRP A 165 -20.86 -9.11 0.23
N SER A 166 -20.50 -8.05 0.95
CA SER A 166 -21.24 -7.65 2.15
C SER A 166 -22.69 -7.35 1.84
N LYS A 167 -23.01 -6.68 0.75
CA LYS A 167 -24.40 -6.42 0.37
C LYS A 167 -25.21 -7.70 0.11
N ALA A 168 -24.60 -8.72 -0.49
CA ALA A 168 -25.25 -10.00 -0.68
C ALA A 168 -25.54 -10.69 0.66
N ILE A 169 -24.60 -10.66 1.60
CA ILE A 169 -24.75 -11.25 2.93
C ILE A 169 -25.77 -10.45 3.76
N ASP A 170 -25.70 -9.12 3.72
CA ASP A 170 -26.65 -8.25 4.44
C ASP A 170 -28.08 -8.51 3.97
N GLU A 171 -28.30 -8.64 2.66
CA GLU A 171 -29.61 -8.96 2.09
C GLU A 171 -30.05 -10.38 2.47
N ALA A 172 -29.16 -11.36 2.44
CA ALA A 172 -29.46 -12.71 2.88
C ALA A 172 -29.88 -12.76 4.37
N ASN A 173 -29.18 -12.05 5.24
CA ASN A 173 -29.50 -11.92 6.67
C ASN A 173 -30.87 -11.24 6.85
N HIS A 174 -31.13 -10.14 6.15
CA HIS A 174 -32.40 -9.42 6.20
C HIS A 174 -33.58 -10.33 5.81
N LEU A 175 -33.42 -11.17 4.79
CA LEU A 175 -34.46 -12.11 4.40
C LEU A 175 -34.69 -13.20 5.46
N LEU A 176 -33.61 -13.76 6.05
CA LEU A 176 -33.72 -14.77 7.11
C LEU A 176 -34.40 -14.20 8.37
N GLU A 177 -34.10 -12.95 8.76
CA GLU A 177 -34.77 -12.25 9.86
C GLU A 177 -36.25 -12.06 9.60
N ASN A 178 -36.63 -11.83 8.34
CA ASN A 178 -38.02 -11.74 7.90
C ASN A 178 -38.72 -13.11 7.72
N LYS A 179 -38.08 -14.19 8.19
CA LYS A 179 -38.55 -15.58 8.11
C LYS A 179 -38.71 -16.12 6.67
N GLU A 180 -37.91 -15.60 5.77
CA GLU A 180 -37.82 -16.09 4.38
C GLU A 180 -36.60 -17.02 4.25
N ASN A 181 -36.75 -18.12 3.51
CA ASN A 181 -35.60 -18.96 3.17
C ASN A 181 -34.86 -18.38 1.98
N VAL A 182 -33.57 -18.57 1.94
CA VAL A 182 -32.65 -17.90 1.01
C VAL A 182 -31.81 -18.91 0.22
N CYS A 183 -31.72 -18.69 -1.09
CA CYS A 183 -30.69 -19.29 -1.94
C CYS A 183 -29.63 -18.24 -2.32
N ILE A 184 -28.36 -18.54 -2.12
CA ILE A 184 -27.24 -17.78 -2.66
C ILE A 184 -26.62 -18.59 -3.78
N LEU A 185 -26.64 -18.03 -5.01
CA LEU A 185 -26.09 -18.66 -6.19
C LEU A 185 -24.86 -17.89 -6.66
N ASN A 186 -23.72 -18.60 -6.75
CA ASN A 186 -22.48 -18.08 -7.29
C ASN A 186 -22.18 -18.76 -8.63
N LEU A 187 -21.93 -17.95 -9.67
CA LEU A 187 -21.63 -18.39 -11.03
C LEU A 187 -20.29 -17.77 -11.48
N ASP A 188 -19.43 -18.58 -12.11
CA ASP A 188 -18.13 -18.16 -12.68
C ASP A 188 -18.10 -18.52 -14.17
N ILE A 189 -17.87 -17.54 -15.04
CA ILE A 189 -17.82 -17.71 -16.49
C ILE A 189 -16.45 -18.27 -16.89
N GLN A 190 -16.46 -19.35 -17.68
CA GLN A 190 -15.23 -20.02 -18.08
C GLN A 190 -14.42 -19.20 -19.08
N ASN A 191 -13.12 -19.02 -18.82
CA ASN A 191 -12.17 -18.34 -19.71
C ASN A 191 -12.71 -17.02 -20.30
N TYR A 192 -13.37 -16.22 -19.49
CA TYR A 192 -14.21 -15.10 -19.87
C TYR A 192 -13.58 -14.16 -20.92
N TYR A 193 -12.38 -13.62 -20.66
CA TYR A 193 -11.71 -12.68 -21.59
C TYR A 193 -11.44 -13.29 -22.98
N HIS A 194 -11.14 -14.58 -23.05
CA HIS A 194 -10.91 -15.27 -24.33
C HIS A 194 -12.21 -15.72 -25.01
N SER A 195 -13.29 -15.86 -24.23
CA SER A 195 -14.63 -16.24 -24.74
C SER A 195 -15.47 -15.05 -25.20
N ILE A 196 -15.09 -13.82 -24.82
CA ILE A 196 -15.74 -12.60 -25.30
C ILE A 196 -15.56 -12.45 -26.82
N ARG A 197 -16.60 -11.90 -27.50
CA ARG A 197 -16.62 -11.57 -28.92
C ARG A 197 -17.14 -10.15 -29.10
N ILE A 198 -16.26 -9.15 -29.06
CA ILE A 198 -16.64 -7.74 -29.23
C ILE A 198 -16.25 -7.24 -30.61
N LYS A 199 -17.22 -6.64 -31.30
CA LYS A 199 -16.98 -5.89 -32.53
C LYS A 199 -16.77 -4.41 -32.17
N PRO A 200 -15.68 -3.74 -32.55
CA PRO A 200 -15.45 -2.34 -32.20
C PRO A 200 -16.61 -1.43 -32.62
N ASN A 201 -17.22 -1.70 -33.77
CA ASN A 201 -18.37 -0.92 -34.27
C ASN A 201 -19.64 -1.06 -33.43
N SER A 202 -19.75 -2.09 -32.55
CA SER A 202 -20.87 -2.28 -31.65
C SER A 202 -20.80 -1.43 -30.38
N LEU A 203 -19.71 -0.70 -30.17
CA LEU A 203 -19.48 0.07 -28.93
C LEU A 203 -20.26 1.41 -28.90
N HIS A 204 -21.14 1.71 -29.85
CA HIS A 204 -21.99 2.92 -29.88
C HIS A 204 -21.21 4.27 -29.79
N LEU A 205 -19.90 4.27 -30.10
CA LEU A 205 -19.01 5.42 -29.88
C LEU A 205 -18.88 6.37 -31.08
N LYS A 206 -19.77 6.28 -32.06
CA LYS A 206 -19.77 7.13 -33.28
C LYS A 206 -18.36 7.33 -33.87
N ALA A 207 -17.64 6.22 -34.07
CA ALA A 207 -16.25 6.23 -34.58
C ALA A 207 -16.08 6.97 -35.91
N GLU A 208 -17.13 7.01 -36.72
CA GLU A 208 -17.17 7.68 -38.04
C GLU A 208 -16.94 9.20 -37.97
N ASN A 209 -17.23 9.83 -36.82
CA ASN A 209 -17.11 11.27 -36.61
C ASN A 209 -15.80 11.68 -35.91
N LEU A 210 -14.88 10.74 -35.68
CA LEU A 210 -13.62 11.03 -35.00
C LEU A 210 -12.63 11.69 -35.97
N SER A 211 -11.89 12.67 -35.50
CA SER A 211 -10.84 13.37 -36.24
C SER A 211 -9.57 13.55 -35.41
N GLY A 212 -8.45 13.76 -36.07
CA GLY A 212 -7.15 14.05 -35.43
C GLY A 212 -6.73 12.94 -34.46
N PHE A 213 -6.15 13.33 -33.33
CA PHE A 213 -5.64 12.46 -32.29
C PHE A 213 -6.64 11.35 -31.82
N LYS A 214 -7.90 11.70 -31.61
CA LYS A 214 -8.93 10.74 -31.18
C LYS A 214 -9.13 9.61 -32.19
N ARG A 215 -9.07 9.92 -33.47
CA ARG A 215 -9.16 8.94 -34.55
C ARG A 215 -7.97 7.97 -34.55
N VAL A 216 -6.76 8.50 -34.42
CA VAL A 216 -5.52 7.70 -34.38
C VAL A 216 -5.55 6.72 -33.18
N VAL A 217 -5.94 7.19 -32.01
CA VAL A 217 -6.07 6.32 -30.81
C VAL A 217 -7.11 5.23 -31.03
N TRP A 218 -8.25 5.55 -31.66
CA TRP A 218 -9.28 4.56 -32.00
C TRP A 218 -8.78 3.49 -32.98
N GLU A 219 -8.14 3.91 -34.07
CA GLU A 219 -7.61 2.98 -35.08
C GLU A 219 -6.54 2.05 -34.50
N LEU A 220 -5.66 2.58 -33.66
CA LEU A 220 -4.66 1.77 -32.95
C LEU A 220 -5.31 0.78 -31.97
N PHE A 221 -6.31 1.21 -31.22
CA PHE A 221 -7.05 0.32 -30.35
C PHE A 221 -7.65 -0.88 -31.09
N VAL A 222 -8.24 -0.65 -32.27
CA VAL A 222 -8.77 -1.72 -33.12
C VAL A 222 -7.65 -2.65 -33.58
N LYS A 223 -6.55 -2.09 -34.12
CA LYS A 223 -5.38 -2.85 -34.61
C LYS A 223 -4.73 -3.71 -33.51
N ILE A 224 -4.65 -3.22 -32.27
CA ILE A 224 -4.16 -4.00 -31.12
C ILE A 224 -4.99 -5.27 -30.95
N HIS A 225 -6.32 -5.16 -30.95
CA HIS A 225 -7.21 -6.30 -30.80
C HIS A 225 -7.14 -7.25 -32.00
N GLU A 226 -7.05 -6.73 -33.22
CA GLU A 226 -6.86 -7.53 -34.44
C GLU A 226 -5.57 -8.37 -34.37
N LYS A 227 -4.45 -7.74 -34.05
CA LYS A 227 -3.15 -8.41 -33.96
C LYS A 227 -3.13 -9.47 -32.86
N TYR A 228 -3.63 -9.13 -31.66
CA TYR A 228 -3.73 -10.09 -30.57
C TYR A 228 -4.55 -11.33 -30.96
N ASN A 229 -5.71 -11.14 -31.59
CA ASN A 229 -6.55 -12.24 -32.01
C ASN A 229 -5.93 -13.06 -33.16
N ALA A 230 -5.15 -12.45 -34.03
CA ALA A 230 -4.37 -13.15 -35.04
C ALA A 230 -3.33 -14.06 -34.40
N VAL A 231 -2.65 -13.61 -33.33
CA VAL A 231 -1.69 -14.43 -32.57
C VAL A 231 -2.40 -15.60 -31.90
N LEU A 232 -3.55 -15.37 -31.23
CA LEU A 232 -4.34 -16.44 -30.62
C LEU A 232 -4.75 -17.50 -31.65
N LYS A 233 -5.17 -17.10 -32.84
CA LYS A 233 -5.54 -18.02 -33.92
C LYS A 233 -4.34 -18.83 -34.43
N THR A 234 -3.19 -18.18 -34.61
CA THR A 234 -1.96 -18.84 -35.08
C THR A 234 -1.46 -19.88 -34.06
N LYS A 235 -1.60 -19.60 -32.76
CA LYS A 235 -1.20 -20.53 -31.69
C LYS A 235 -2.25 -21.62 -31.37
N GLY A 236 -3.41 -21.59 -32.03
CA GLY A 236 -4.50 -22.55 -31.85
C GLY A 236 -5.39 -22.32 -30.64
N PHE A 237 -5.26 -21.17 -29.96
CA PHE A 237 -6.10 -20.77 -28.83
C PHE A 237 -7.45 -20.19 -29.27
N ARG A 238 -7.61 -19.94 -30.56
CA ARG A 238 -8.85 -19.46 -31.15
C ARG A 238 -9.11 -20.18 -32.48
N ASN A 239 -10.36 -20.62 -32.72
CA ASN A 239 -10.74 -21.41 -33.89
C ASN A 239 -11.79 -20.75 -34.78
N ASP A 240 -12.51 -19.73 -34.26
CA ASP A 240 -13.57 -19.01 -34.99
C ASP A 240 -13.01 -17.94 -35.93
N ASP A 241 -13.86 -17.45 -36.83
CA ASP A 241 -13.51 -16.34 -37.71
C ASP A 241 -13.70 -14.99 -36.99
N PHE A 242 -12.93 -13.98 -37.41
CA PHE A 242 -12.96 -12.65 -36.82
C PHE A 242 -14.29 -11.91 -37.04
N GLU A 243 -15.16 -12.41 -37.93
CA GLU A 243 -16.50 -11.88 -38.14
C GLU A 243 -17.36 -11.92 -36.88
N ALA A 244 -17.12 -12.89 -35.97
CA ALA A 244 -17.78 -12.96 -34.68
C ALA A 244 -17.41 -11.81 -33.72
N GLY A 245 -16.23 -11.19 -33.88
CA GLY A 245 -15.66 -10.19 -33.00
C GLY A 245 -14.32 -10.60 -32.42
N TYR A 246 -13.76 -9.80 -31.52
CA TYR A 246 -12.44 -10.01 -30.90
C TYR A 246 -12.54 -10.47 -29.46
N ALA A 247 -11.71 -11.41 -29.06
CA ALA A 247 -11.39 -11.73 -27.68
C ALA A 247 -10.56 -10.59 -27.05
N LEU A 248 -10.61 -10.48 -25.73
CA LEU A 248 -9.94 -9.39 -25.03
C LEU A 248 -8.53 -9.79 -24.55
N PRO A 249 -7.52 -8.92 -24.76
CA PRO A 249 -6.18 -9.14 -24.25
C PRO A 249 -6.13 -9.10 -22.72
N VAL A 250 -5.69 -10.19 -22.08
CA VAL A 250 -5.51 -10.24 -20.63
C VAL A 250 -4.26 -9.42 -20.26
N GLY A 251 -4.44 -8.44 -19.37
CA GLY A 251 -3.39 -7.49 -18.96
C GLY A 251 -3.50 -6.11 -19.60
N LEU A 252 -4.34 -5.92 -20.62
CA LEU A 252 -4.58 -4.61 -21.23
C LEU A 252 -5.68 -3.86 -20.44
N LEU A 253 -5.44 -2.60 -20.04
CA LEU A 253 -6.35 -1.85 -19.15
C LEU A 253 -7.70 -1.46 -19.77
N SER A 254 -7.84 -1.51 -21.10
CA SER A 254 -9.14 -1.37 -21.77
C SER A 254 -10.02 -2.62 -21.64
N SER A 255 -9.42 -3.80 -21.49
CA SER A 255 -10.14 -5.08 -21.47
C SER A 255 -11.16 -5.22 -20.33
N PRO A 256 -10.88 -4.81 -19.07
CA PRO A 256 -11.85 -4.88 -17.97
C PRO A 256 -13.14 -4.09 -18.24
N ILE A 257 -13.03 -2.93 -18.86
CA ILE A 257 -14.19 -2.07 -19.17
C ILE A 257 -15.05 -2.72 -20.24
N LEU A 258 -14.40 -3.22 -21.29
CA LEU A 258 -15.08 -3.93 -22.36
C LEU A 258 -15.74 -5.23 -21.86
N ALA A 259 -15.08 -5.94 -20.96
CA ALA A 259 -15.63 -7.12 -20.33
C ALA A 259 -16.88 -6.80 -19.53
N ASN A 260 -16.87 -5.73 -18.74
CA ASN A 260 -18.06 -5.30 -18.01
C ASN A 260 -19.19 -4.89 -18.94
N TRP A 261 -18.89 -4.09 -19.96
CA TRP A 261 -19.87 -3.62 -20.93
C TRP A 261 -20.50 -4.77 -21.74
N TYR A 262 -19.71 -5.80 -22.03
CA TYR A 262 -20.19 -6.94 -22.83
C TYR A 262 -21.38 -7.67 -22.20
N LEU A 263 -21.42 -7.80 -20.87
CA LEU A 263 -22.49 -8.50 -20.15
C LEU A 263 -23.68 -7.60 -19.73
N LYS A 264 -23.71 -6.32 -20.10
CA LYS A 264 -24.76 -5.41 -19.65
C LYS A 264 -26.19 -5.87 -20.00
N ASP A 265 -26.39 -6.48 -21.17
CA ASP A 265 -27.70 -6.95 -21.56
C ASP A 265 -28.09 -8.24 -20.79
N PHE A 266 -27.12 -9.08 -20.43
CA PHE A 266 -27.36 -10.21 -19.53
C PHE A 266 -27.74 -9.73 -18.12
N ASP A 267 -27.05 -8.72 -17.60
CA ASP A 267 -27.35 -8.12 -16.31
C ASP A 267 -28.81 -7.60 -16.27
N ASN A 268 -29.23 -6.91 -17.33
CA ASN A 268 -30.61 -6.39 -17.47
C ASN A 268 -31.64 -7.53 -17.52
N GLU A 269 -31.38 -8.57 -18.31
CA GLU A 269 -32.25 -9.72 -18.43
C GLU A 269 -32.46 -10.42 -17.09
N VAL A 270 -31.40 -10.64 -16.31
CA VAL A 270 -31.48 -11.22 -14.97
C VAL A 270 -32.35 -10.36 -14.04
N ASN A 271 -32.15 -9.05 -14.04
CA ASN A 271 -32.89 -8.15 -13.16
C ASN A 271 -34.38 -8.03 -13.58
N GLU A 272 -34.68 -7.94 -14.87
CA GLU A 272 -36.02 -7.79 -15.37
C GLU A 272 -36.86 -9.06 -15.19
N ARG A 273 -36.29 -10.23 -15.47
CA ARG A 273 -37.04 -11.51 -15.41
C ARG A 273 -37.08 -12.12 -14.03
N LEU A 274 -35.97 -12.09 -13.31
CA LEU A 274 -35.83 -12.78 -12.03
C LEU A 274 -36.17 -11.90 -10.82
N ALA A 275 -35.97 -10.58 -10.95
CA ALA A 275 -36.12 -9.62 -9.86
C ALA A 275 -35.51 -10.14 -8.53
N PRO A 276 -34.24 -10.53 -8.51
CA PRO A 276 -33.61 -11.13 -7.34
C PRO A 276 -33.58 -10.14 -6.17
N SER A 277 -33.54 -10.63 -4.93
CA SER A 277 -33.40 -9.75 -3.77
C SER A 277 -32.05 -9.03 -3.80
N TYR A 278 -31.01 -9.70 -4.31
CA TYR A 278 -29.73 -9.08 -4.65
C TYR A 278 -29.16 -9.69 -5.92
N TYR A 279 -28.66 -8.83 -6.80
CA TYR A 279 -27.83 -9.18 -7.95
C TYR A 279 -26.56 -8.36 -7.93
N GLY A 280 -25.42 -9.02 -8.05
CA GLY A 280 -24.15 -8.33 -8.13
C GLY A 280 -23.18 -9.11 -9.01
N ARG A 281 -22.46 -8.39 -9.89
CA ARG A 281 -21.45 -8.96 -10.77
C ARG A 281 -20.09 -8.30 -10.57
N TYR A 282 -19.09 -9.14 -10.40
CA TYR A 282 -17.69 -8.71 -10.31
C TYR A 282 -16.90 -9.26 -11.52
N VAL A 283 -16.90 -8.55 -12.63
CA VAL A 283 -16.36 -8.96 -13.95
C VAL A 283 -17.04 -10.23 -14.46
N ASP A 284 -16.49 -11.41 -14.21
CA ASP A 284 -16.98 -12.74 -14.59
C ASP A 284 -17.65 -13.50 -13.44
N ASP A 285 -17.48 -13.05 -12.20
CA ASP A 285 -18.13 -13.62 -11.02
C ASP A 285 -19.53 -13.00 -10.82
N ILE A 286 -20.55 -13.83 -10.75
CA ILE A 286 -21.95 -13.43 -10.61
C ILE A 286 -22.49 -13.98 -9.27
N LEU A 287 -23.12 -13.11 -8.49
CA LEU A 287 -23.71 -13.46 -7.20
C LEU A 287 -25.18 -13.04 -7.15
N LEU A 288 -26.06 -14.02 -6.86
CA LEU A 288 -27.50 -13.79 -6.72
C LEU A 288 -27.96 -14.21 -5.34
N VAL A 289 -28.86 -13.41 -4.74
CA VAL A 289 -29.63 -13.78 -3.54
C VAL A 289 -31.07 -13.84 -3.91
N LEU A 290 -31.69 -15.03 -3.72
CA LEU A 290 -33.05 -15.35 -4.14
C LEU A 290 -33.85 -15.86 -2.96
N LYS A 291 -35.15 -15.49 -2.88
CA LYS A 291 -36.07 -16.14 -1.98
C LYS A 291 -36.40 -17.54 -2.49
N SER A 292 -36.45 -18.52 -1.59
CA SER A 292 -36.83 -19.88 -1.95
C SER A 292 -37.80 -20.48 -0.96
N SER A 293 -38.89 -21.04 -1.46
CA SER A 293 -39.90 -21.69 -0.59
C SER A 293 -39.49 -23.07 -0.09
N LYS A 294 -38.52 -23.71 -0.75
CA LYS A 294 -38.01 -25.03 -0.42
C LYS A 294 -36.56 -25.20 -0.88
N MET A 295 -35.85 -26.15 -0.24
CA MET A 295 -34.48 -26.53 -0.66
C MET A 295 -34.51 -27.11 -2.09
N PRO A 296 -33.65 -26.61 -3.00
CA PRO A 296 -33.49 -27.17 -4.34
C PRO A 296 -32.96 -28.59 -4.29
N GLU A 297 -33.55 -29.53 -5.02
CA GLU A 297 -33.09 -30.93 -5.05
C GLU A 297 -31.94 -31.14 -6.05
N LYS A 298 -31.99 -30.45 -7.18
CA LYS A 298 -30.94 -30.52 -8.21
C LYS A 298 -30.59 -29.13 -8.75
N LEU A 299 -29.27 -28.90 -8.88
CA LEU A 299 -28.74 -27.64 -9.40
C LEU A 299 -29.24 -27.35 -10.82
N ALA A 300 -29.27 -28.35 -11.70
CA ALA A 300 -29.71 -28.18 -13.08
C ALA A 300 -31.18 -27.74 -13.19
N GLU A 301 -32.08 -28.35 -12.38
CA GLU A 301 -33.50 -27.98 -12.35
C GLU A 301 -33.67 -26.57 -11.80
N PHE A 302 -32.88 -26.17 -10.81
CA PHE A 302 -32.92 -24.82 -10.25
C PHE A 302 -32.50 -23.77 -11.27
N ILE A 303 -31.33 -23.94 -11.96
CA ILE A 303 -30.85 -23.00 -12.96
C ILE A 303 -31.79 -22.92 -14.16
N ASN A 304 -32.28 -24.05 -14.69
CA ASN A 304 -33.23 -24.06 -15.81
C ASN A 304 -34.55 -23.39 -15.45
N GLY A 305 -34.99 -23.50 -14.19
CA GLY A 305 -36.18 -22.85 -13.69
C GLY A 305 -36.10 -21.33 -13.55
N MET A 306 -34.91 -20.76 -13.58
CA MET A 306 -34.71 -19.29 -13.51
C MET A 306 -35.07 -18.59 -14.83
N ASP A 307 -35.02 -19.28 -15.97
CA ASP A 307 -35.30 -18.76 -17.31
C ASP A 307 -34.56 -17.44 -17.68
N VAL A 308 -33.31 -17.38 -17.34
CA VAL A 308 -32.44 -16.18 -17.56
C VAL A 308 -31.48 -16.31 -18.74
N GLY A 309 -31.89 -17.01 -19.78
CA GLY A 309 -31.08 -17.17 -20.99
C GLY A 309 -29.89 -18.10 -20.82
N LEU A 310 -29.95 -19.06 -19.90
CA LEU A 310 -28.98 -20.13 -19.73
C LEU A 310 -29.55 -21.45 -20.19
N THR A 311 -28.90 -22.10 -21.15
CA THR A 311 -29.35 -23.40 -21.70
C THR A 311 -28.35 -24.49 -21.34
N LEU A 312 -28.82 -25.59 -20.74
CA LEU A 312 -28.01 -26.73 -20.40
C LEU A 312 -27.72 -27.58 -21.65
N GLU A 313 -26.47 -27.88 -21.94
CA GLU A 313 -26.09 -28.87 -22.91
C GLU A 313 -26.14 -30.27 -22.26
N GLU A 314 -27.08 -31.13 -22.73
CA GLU A 314 -27.16 -32.52 -22.29
C GLU A 314 -26.03 -33.31 -22.89
N SER A 315 -25.04 -33.63 -22.10
CA SER A 315 -23.98 -34.59 -22.50
C SER A 315 -24.53 -36.01 -22.49
N LYS A 316 -24.39 -36.75 -23.62
CA LYS A 316 -24.83 -38.12 -23.77
C LYS A 316 -23.87 -39.17 -23.22
N ALA A 317 -22.70 -38.79 -22.74
CA ALA A 317 -21.67 -39.70 -22.23
C ALA A 317 -21.67 -39.74 -20.69
N LYS A 318 -21.64 -40.94 -20.10
CA LYS A 318 -21.54 -41.15 -18.66
C LYS A 318 -20.21 -40.57 -18.15
N GLY A 319 -20.28 -39.49 -17.36
CA GLY A 319 -19.13 -38.87 -16.74
C GLY A 319 -18.68 -37.53 -17.35
N GLU A 320 -19.38 -37.01 -18.35
CA GLU A 320 -19.14 -35.67 -18.88
C GLU A 320 -19.73 -34.58 -17.96
N LYS A 321 -19.03 -33.47 -17.90
CA LYS A 321 -19.38 -32.28 -17.09
C LYS A 321 -20.60 -31.59 -17.70
N MET A 322 -21.55 -31.18 -16.90
CA MET A 322 -22.66 -30.32 -17.35
C MET A 322 -22.13 -28.93 -17.67
N ILE A 323 -22.50 -28.40 -18.84
CA ILE A 323 -22.12 -27.08 -19.32
C ILE A 323 -23.40 -26.32 -19.64
N TRP A 324 -23.51 -25.09 -19.16
CA TRP A 324 -24.57 -24.15 -19.54
C TRP A 324 -24.01 -23.14 -20.53
N HIS A 325 -24.76 -22.90 -21.60
CA HIS A 325 -24.51 -21.90 -22.62
C HIS A 325 -25.36 -20.66 -22.37
N PHE A 326 -24.78 -19.50 -22.60
CA PHE A 326 -25.54 -18.27 -22.65
C PHE A 326 -26.29 -18.20 -23.97
N ASN A 327 -27.60 -18.04 -23.90
CA ASN A 327 -28.50 -18.02 -25.07
C ASN A 327 -29.48 -16.84 -24.97
N ILE A 328 -28.94 -15.62 -25.09
CA ILE A 328 -29.72 -14.38 -25.13
C ILE A 328 -29.80 -13.95 -26.58
N GLU A 329 -30.98 -14.11 -27.17
CA GLU A 329 -31.22 -13.69 -28.54
C GLU A 329 -31.50 -12.19 -28.62
N LYS A 330 -30.75 -11.49 -29.47
CA LYS A 330 -31.05 -10.10 -29.85
C LYS A 330 -30.93 -9.97 -31.35
N GLU A 331 -31.94 -9.42 -31.99
CA GLU A 331 -32.05 -9.30 -33.47
C GLU A 331 -31.88 -10.65 -34.22
N GLY A 332 -32.39 -11.76 -33.63
CA GLY A 332 -32.32 -13.08 -34.24
C GLY A 332 -30.98 -13.83 -34.10
N ASN A 333 -30.02 -13.28 -33.36
CA ASN A 333 -28.73 -13.92 -33.14
C ASN A 333 -28.43 -14.03 -31.64
N ASN A 334 -27.80 -15.14 -31.22
CA ASN A 334 -27.24 -15.25 -29.88
C ASN A 334 -26.12 -14.22 -29.68
N LYS A 335 -26.24 -13.39 -28.67
CA LYS A 335 -25.27 -12.34 -28.34
C LYS A 335 -23.99 -12.89 -27.69
N TYR A 336 -24.07 -14.05 -27.05
CA TYR A 336 -22.99 -14.64 -26.25
C TYR A 336 -22.63 -16.08 -26.69
N PRO A 337 -22.29 -16.30 -27.95
CA PRO A 337 -22.19 -17.65 -28.51
C PRO A 337 -21.05 -18.52 -27.88
N GLU A 338 -20.05 -17.89 -27.32
CA GLU A 338 -18.87 -18.55 -26.77
C GLU A 338 -18.82 -18.57 -25.23
N LEU A 339 -19.82 -17.96 -24.55
CA LEU A 339 -19.85 -17.95 -23.10
C LEU A 339 -20.44 -19.22 -22.53
N THR A 340 -19.74 -19.82 -21.57
CA THR A 340 -20.14 -21.04 -20.87
C THR A 340 -19.91 -20.98 -19.38
N LEU A 341 -20.76 -21.70 -18.62
CA LEU A 341 -20.60 -21.98 -17.20
C LEU A 341 -20.36 -23.49 -17.02
N GLN A 342 -19.43 -23.85 -16.16
CA GLN A 342 -19.16 -25.25 -15.82
C GLN A 342 -19.71 -25.58 -14.43
N GLN A 343 -20.28 -26.77 -14.26
CA GLN A 343 -20.87 -27.22 -13.00
C GLN A 343 -19.91 -27.09 -11.81
N GLU A 344 -18.61 -27.34 -12.01
CA GLU A 344 -17.60 -27.28 -10.96
C GLU A 344 -17.37 -25.88 -10.40
N LYS A 345 -17.85 -24.84 -11.11
CA LYS A 345 -17.71 -23.43 -10.78
C LYS A 345 -19.03 -22.78 -10.38
N ILE A 346 -20.06 -23.57 -10.19
CA ILE A 346 -21.38 -23.14 -9.77
C ILE A 346 -21.60 -23.62 -8.36
N PHE A 347 -21.86 -22.71 -7.43
CA PHE A 347 -22.15 -23.02 -6.04
C PHE A 347 -23.51 -22.46 -5.67
N LEU A 348 -24.39 -23.33 -5.17
CA LEU A 348 -25.72 -22.98 -4.67
C LEU A 348 -25.76 -23.30 -3.18
N TYR A 349 -25.98 -22.25 -2.38
CA TYR A 349 -26.14 -22.35 -0.93
C TYR A 349 -27.61 -22.11 -0.60
N TYR A 350 -28.18 -22.94 0.29
CA TYR A 350 -29.55 -22.80 0.79
C TYR A 350 -29.53 -22.61 2.29
N PHE A 351 -30.24 -21.56 2.76
CA PHE A 351 -30.36 -21.23 4.17
C PHE A 351 -31.84 -21.20 4.54
N ASP A 352 -32.21 -22.01 5.53
CA ASP A 352 -33.56 -22.05 6.09
C ASP A 352 -33.60 -21.18 7.36
N HIS A 353 -34.57 -20.24 7.41
CA HIS A 353 -34.72 -19.28 8.51
C HIS A 353 -34.94 -19.94 9.89
N LYS A 354 -35.30 -21.24 9.92
CA LYS A 354 -35.53 -21.99 11.19
C LYS A 354 -34.24 -22.52 11.81
N PHE A 355 -33.15 -22.51 11.07
CA PHE A 355 -31.87 -23.00 11.54
C PHE A 355 -30.87 -21.85 11.81
N SER A 356 -29.75 -22.18 12.44
CA SER A 356 -28.76 -21.17 12.82
C SER A 356 -28.13 -20.46 11.60
N SER A 357 -28.00 -19.14 11.70
CA SER A 357 -27.29 -18.30 10.75
C SER A 357 -25.76 -18.38 10.88
N GLU A 358 -25.21 -19.15 11.82
CA GLU A 358 -23.76 -19.31 12.02
C GLU A 358 -23.04 -19.85 10.77
N LEU A 359 -23.72 -20.69 9.97
CA LEU A 359 -23.21 -21.13 8.68
C LEU A 359 -22.99 -19.96 7.71
N LEU A 360 -23.88 -18.96 7.72
CA LEU A 360 -23.73 -17.76 6.87
C LEU A 360 -22.55 -16.90 7.36
N SER A 361 -22.37 -16.75 8.66
CA SER A 361 -21.22 -16.04 9.25
C SER A 361 -19.89 -16.74 8.97
N LYS A 362 -19.89 -18.10 9.01
CA LYS A 362 -18.72 -18.90 8.61
C LYS A 362 -18.43 -18.75 7.13
N PHE A 363 -19.43 -18.79 6.28
CA PHE A 363 -19.33 -18.55 4.85
C PHE A 363 -18.78 -17.15 4.54
N GLU A 364 -19.26 -16.11 5.22
CA GLU A 364 -18.73 -14.75 5.13
C GLU A 364 -17.24 -14.69 5.47
N LYS A 365 -16.81 -15.32 6.56
CA LYS A 365 -15.42 -15.38 6.99
C LYS A 365 -14.54 -16.10 5.97
N GLU A 366 -14.97 -17.26 5.48
CA GLU A 366 -14.25 -18.03 4.46
C GLU A 366 -14.12 -17.22 3.16
N GLN A 367 -15.18 -16.54 2.74
CA GLN A 367 -15.13 -15.69 1.54
C GLN A 367 -14.24 -14.48 1.72
N ARG A 368 -14.21 -13.85 2.88
CA ARG A 368 -13.23 -12.79 3.20
C ARG A 368 -11.78 -13.31 3.09
N GLU A 369 -11.52 -14.51 3.55
CA GLU A 369 -10.20 -15.14 3.48
C GLU A 369 -9.82 -15.53 2.04
N HIS A 370 -10.75 -16.05 1.24
CA HIS A 370 -10.53 -16.45 -0.16
C HIS A 370 -10.50 -15.24 -1.13
N SER A 371 -11.32 -14.24 -0.90
CA SER A 371 -11.37 -13.03 -1.73
C SER A 371 -10.08 -12.24 -1.74
N SER A 372 -9.27 -12.47 -0.73
CA SER A 372 -7.99 -11.82 -0.55
C SER A 372 -6.84 -12.47 -1.36
N GLU A 373 -7.08 -13.51 -2.15
CA GLU A 373 -6.07 -14.11 -3.04
C GLU A 373 -5.39 -13.11 -3.97
N TYR A 374 -6.07 -12.00 -4.26
CA TYR A 374 -5.61 -10.95 -5.17
C TYR A 374 -5.05 -9.70 -4.48
N ARG A 375 -4.94 -9.69 -3.14
CA ARG A 375 -4.41 -8.52 -2.44
C ARG A 375 -2.89 -8.57 -2.32
N PHE A 376 -2.22 -7.52 -2.77
CA PHE A 376 -1.07 -7.04 -2.01
C PHE A 376 -1.59 -6.70 -0.62
N LEU A 377 -0.89 -7.14 0.43
CA LEU A 377 -1.22 -6.78 1.79
C LEU A 377 -1.54 -5.28 1.84
N SER A 378 -2.81 -4.96 2.09
CA SER A 378 -3.13 -3.60 2.48
C SER A 378 -2.55 -3.41 3.88
N ASP A 379 -2.02 -2.25 4.13
CA ASP A 379 -1.46 -1.91 5.42
C ASP A 379 -2.49 -2.04 6.56
N GLU A 380 -3.79 -1.98 6.24
CA GLU A 380 -4.90 -2.04 7.20
C GLU A 380 -5.21 -3.44 7.76
N GLU A 381 -4.84 -4.53 7.06
CA GLU A 381 -5.12 -5.91 7.51
C GLU A 381 -3.96 -6.55 8.28
N ASP A 382 -2.79 -5.91 8.31
CA ASP A 382 -1.61 -6.41 9.00
C ASP A 382 -1.77 -6.48 10.55
N GLU A 383 -2.70 -5.72 11.11
CA GLU A 383 -2.88 -5.62 12.57
C GLU A 383 -3.69 -6.76 13.17
N ARG A 384 -4.45 -7.52 12.38
CA ARG A 384 -5.32 -8.60 12.88
C ARG A 384 -4.63 -9.94 13.09
N PHE A 385 -3.39 -10.08 12.64
CA PHE A 385 -2.62 -11.30 12.83
C PHE A 385 -1.64 -11.13 13.98
N ASP A 386 -2.05 -11.56 15.15
CA ASP A 386 -1.25 -11.62 16.36
C ASP A 386 0.05 -12.42 16.15
N ASP A 387 1.17 -11.86 16.56
CA ASP A 387 2.54 -12.37 16.32
C ASP A 387 2.83 -13.74 16.97
N GLY A 388 1.99 -14.19 17.89
CA GLY A 388 2.26 -15.38 18.70
C GLY A 388 1.98 -16.72 18.02
N GLN A 389 1.15 -16.77 16.98
CA GLN A 389 0.62 -18.01 16.42
C GLN A 389 0.82 -18.20 14.90
N PHE A 390 1.63 -17.36 14.26
CA PHE A 390 1.80 -17.49 12.81
C PHE A 390 2.80 -18.59 12.45
N ASP A 391 2.28 -19.76 12.16
CA ASP A 391 3.04 -20.89 11.62
C ASP A 391 2.57 -21.22 10.21
N ILE A 392 3.41 -21.89 9.40
CA ILE A 392 3.05 -22.34 8.06
C ILE A 392 1.79 -23.21 8.05
N GLU A 393 1.55 -23.94 9.14
CA GLU A 393 0.34 -24.75 9.36
C GLU A 393 -0.94 -23.91 9.36
N SER A 394 -0.88 -22.65 9.81
CA SER A 394 -2.03 -21.74 9.78
C SER A 394 -2.41 -21.26 8.38
N CYS A 395 -1.54 -21.49 7.38
CA CYS A 395 -1.82 -21.18 5.98
C CYS A 395 -2.70 -22.25 5.30
N PHE A 396 -3.00 -23.32 6.00
CA PHE A 396 -3.92 -24.34 5.55
C PHE A 396 -5.27 -24.20 6.26
N ASP A 397 -6.36 -24.33 5.51
CA ASP A 397 -7.70 -24.28 6.11
C ASP A 397 -7.89 -25.45 7.05
N GLN A 398 -8.18 -25.15 8.32
CA GLN A 398 -8.48 -26.19 9.32
C GLN A 398 -9.88 -26.75 9.05
N MET A 399 -9.98 -28.03 8.81
CA MET A 399 -11.28 -28.71 8.74
C MET A 399 -11.74 -29.09 10.17
N GLU A 400 -12.83 -28.46 10.59
CA GLU A 400 -13.52 -28.76 11.87
C GLU A 400 -14.37 -30.03 11.78
N ASP A 401 -13.84 -31.18 11.39
CA ASP A 401 -14.60 -32.43 11.51
C ASP A 401 -13.80 -33.50 12.24
N SER A 402 -14.21 -33.72 13.47
CA SER A 402 -13.61 -34.66 14.44
C SER A 402 -13.73 -36.14 14.07
N LYS A 403 -14.19 -36.49 12.86
CA LYS A 403 -14.18 -37.84 12.31
C LYS A 403 -13.20 -37.96 11.17
N ALA A 404 -11.96 -37.87 11.56
CA ALA A 404 -10.72 -38.11 10.86
C ALA A 404 -10.79 -38.93 9.56
N ARG A 405 -11.19 -38.36 8.47
CA ARG A 405 -10.65 -38.72 7.15
C ARG A 405 -9.79 -37.55 6.70
N PHE A 406 -8.49 -37.76 6.63
CA PHE A 406 -7.59 -36.80 5.99
C PHE A 406 -8.09 -36.55 4.58
N LYS A 407 -8.83 -35.44 4.39
CA LYS A 407 -9.08 -34.90 3.05
C LYS A 407 -7.93 -33.98 2.66
N PRO A 408 -7.58 -33.87 1.37
CA PRO A 408 -6.62 -32.86 0.94
C PRO A 408 -7.06 -31.49 1.47
N GLN A 409 -6.22 -30.86 2.29
CA GLN A 409 -6.47 -29.53 2.78
C GLN A 409 -6.34 -28.55 1.60
N SER A 410 -7.27 -27.61 1.46
CA SER A 410 -7.12 -26.51 0.52
C SER A 410 -6.11 -25.52 1.09
N GLU A 411 -5.08 -25.20 0.30
CA GLU A 411 -4.03 -24.25 0.67
C GLU A 411 -4.56 -22.84 0.44
N ASN A 412 -4.52 -21.99 1.46
CA ASN A 412 -4.90 -20.60 1.34
C ASN A 412 -3.69 -19.77 0.86
N LYS A 413 -3.67 -19.46 -0.44
CA LYS A 413 -2.58 -18.72 -1.09
C LYS A 413 -2.37 -17.33 -0.49
N TYR A 414 -3.44 -16.68 -0.04
CA TYR A 414 -3.37 -15.37 0.60
C TYR A 414 -2.67 -15.43 1.95
N LYS A 415 -3.08 -16.35 2.82
CA LYS A 415 -2.40 -16.55 4.11
C LYS A 415 -0.92 -16.85 3.91
N LEU A 416 -0.58 -17.63 2.89
CA LEU A 416 0.81 -17.93 2.54
C LEU A 416 1.57 -16.69 2.04
N ALA A 417 0.93 -15.84 1.22
CA ALA A 417 1.51 -14.57 0.77
C ALA A 417 1.76 -13.61 1.95
N CYS A 418 0.79 -13.50 2.86
CA CYS A 418 0.90 -12.73 4.09
C CYS A 418 2.04 -13.25 4.98
N TYR A 419 2.08 -14.57 5.18
CA TYR A 419 3.14 -15.21 5.95
C TYR A 419 4.53 -14.88 5.42
N LEU A 420 4.76 -15.09 4.10
CA LEU A 420 6.05 -14.79 3.47
C LEU A 420 6.41 -13.32 3.60
N SER A 421 5.47 -12.42 3.33
CA SER A 421 5.71 -10.97 3.40
C SER A 421 6.05 -10.51 4.81
N LYS A 422 5.30 -10.97 5.83
CA LYS A 422 5.60 -10.69 7.25
C LYS A 422 6.94 -11.29 7.67
N PHE A 423 7.23 -12.50 7.22
CA PHE A 423 8.48 -13.14 7.56
C PHE A 423 9.70 -12.38 7.01
N ILE A 424 9.61 -11.90 5.76
CA ILE A 424 10.64 -11.06 5.15
C ILE A 424 10.77 -9.72 5.91
N LYS A 425 9.65 -9.04 6.19
CA LYS A 425 9.63 -7.79 6.96
C LYS A 425 10.30 -7.98 8.33
N ARG A 426 9.93 -9.02 9.06
CA ARG A 426 10.55 -9.34 10.36
C ARG A 426 12.04 -9.71 10.23
N ARG A 427 12.43 -10.36 9.14
CA ARG A 427 13.84 -10.68 8.86
C ARG A 427 14.66 -9.41 8.62
N ILE A 428 14.13 -8.42 7.91
CA ILE A 428 14.75 -7.10 7.73
C ILE A 428 14.89 -6.40 9.09
N GLN A 429 13.82 -6.38 9.89
CA GLN A 429 13.80 -5.68 11.17
C GLN A 429 14.67 -6.33 12.25
N ARG A 430 14.69 -7.66 12.32
CA ARG A 430 15.32 -8.44 13.41
C ARG A 430 16.63 -9.14 13.00
N GLY A 431 17.05 -8.98 11.74
CA GLY A 431 18.29 -9.54 11.19
C GLY A 431 18.19 -11.00 10.73
N ALA A 432 19.25 -11.44 10.05
CA ALA A 432 19.32 -12.72 9.33
C ALA A 432 19.13 -14.00 10.17
N LYS A 433 19.22 -13.92 11.47
CA LYS A 433 19.05 -15.08 12.36
C LYS A 433 17.58 -15.33 12.76
N TYR A 434 16.70 -14.35 12.57
CA TYR A 434 15.29 -14.46 12.94
C TYR A 434 14.59 -15.57 12.16
N GLY A 435 13.87 -16.46 12.86
CA GLY A 435 12.99 -17.46 12.28
C GLY A 435 13.69 -18.58 11.48
N ARG A 436 14.92 -18.98 11.80
CA ARG A 436 15.65 -20.06 11.10
C ARG A 436 14.88 -21.39 11.03
N GLU A 437 14.15 -21.76 12.08
CA GLU A 437 13.35 -22.99 12.07
C GLU A 437 12.17 -22.86 11.10
N LYS A 438 11.52 -21.72 11.06
CA LYS A 438 10.44 -21.42 10.09
C LYS A 438 10.97 -21.44 8.65
N GLU A 439 12.18 -20.95 8.42
CA GLU A 439 12.84 -21.05 7.11
C GLU A 439 13.09 -22.49 6.67
N LYS A 440 13.46 -23.38 7.60
CA LYS A 440 13.61 -24.81 7.29
C LYS A 440 12.28 -25.44 6.88
N GLN A 441 11.17 -25.06 7.52
CA GLN A 441 9.83 -25.50 7.13
C GLN A 441 9.47 -24.99 5.74
N LEU A 442 9.72 -23.71 5.42
CA LEU A 442 9.53 -23.15 4.08
C LEU A 442 10.35 -23.88 3.01
N LYS A 443 11.63 -24.18 3.29
CA LYS A 443 12.48 -24.95 2.39
C LYS A 443 11.93 -26.35 2.11
N LYS A 444 11.25 -27.00 3.08
CA LYS A 444 10.60 -28.30 2.88
C LYS A 444 9.30 -28.17 2.10
N PHE A 445 8.54 -27.12 2.32
CA PHE A 445 7.27 -26.88 1.64
C PHE A 445 7.48 -26.55 0.14
N PHE A 446 8.39 -25.64 -0.17
CA PHE A 446 8.68 -25.24 -1.55
C PHE A 446 9.71 -26.16 -2.20
N GLN A 447 9.31 -27.38 -2.52
CA GLN A 447 10.11 -28.38 -3.22
C GLN A 447 9.34 -29.03 -4.36
N GLY A 448 10.05 -29.61 -5.31
CA GLY A 448 9.48 -30.35 -6.42
C GLY A 448 8.49 -29.52 -7.24
N SER A 449 7.35 -30.10 -7.59
CA SER A 449 6.29 -29.45 -8.37
C SER A 449 5.64 -28.28 -7.67
N GLN A 450 5.74 -28.18 -6.32
CA GLN A 450 5.24 -27.03 -5.58
C GLN A 450 5.94 -25.73 -6.01
N LEU A 451 7.21 -25.79 -6.41
CA LEU A 451 7.91 -24.61 -6.94
C LEU A 451 7.23 -24.06 -8.19
N ILE A 452 6.70 -24.90 -9.06
CA ILE A 452 5.97 -24.47 -10.26
C ILE A 452 4.55 -24.04 -9.90
N LYS A 453 3.86 -24.80 -9.03
CA LYS A 453 2.51 -24.46 -8.56
C LYS A 453 2.45 -23.07 -7.94
N TYR A 454 3.51 -22.67 -7.23
CA TYR A 454 3.63 -21.39 -6.54
C TYR A 454 4.65 -20.47 -7.18
N HIS A 455 4.81 -20.48 -8.51
CA HIS A 455 5.76 -19.61 -9.23
C HIS A 455 5.60 -18.12 -8.87
N PHE A 456 4.40 -17.66 -8.62
CA PHE A 456 4.11 -16.28 -8.21
C PHE A 456 4.67 -15.89 -6.82
N PHE A 457 5.25 -16.82 -6.06
CA PHE A 457 5.99 -16.56 -4.83
C PHE A 457 7.50 -16.59 -4.98
N TRP A 458 8.04 -16.88 -6.17
CA TRP A 458 9.49 -16.94 -6.36
C TRP A 458 10.17 -15.62 -5.95
N GLU A 459 9.61 -14.48 -6.33
CA GLU A 459 10.11 -13.17 -5.92
C GLU A 459 10.25 -13.07 -4.38
N LYS A 460 9.25 -13.52 -3.61
CA LYS A 460 9.29 -13.49 -2.15
C LYS A 460 10.29 -14.46 -1.55
N LEU A 461 10.40 -15.66 -2.12
CA LEU A 461 11.37 -16.66 -1.67
C LEU A 461 12.81 -16.18 -1.91
N PHE A 462 13.09 -15.62 -3.07
CA PHE A 462 14.38 -15.02 -3.36
C PHE A 462 14.66 -13.80 -2.46
N SER A 463 13.67 -12.94 -2.24
CA SER A 463 13.79 -11.79 -1.34
C SER A 463 14.14 -12.21 0.09
N LEU A 464 13.56 -13.30 0.59
CA LEU A 464 13.90 -13.84 1.92
C LEU A 464 15.39 -14.17 2.03
N TYR A 465 15.98 -14.82 1.02
CA TYR A 465 17.41 -15.14 1.02
C TYR A 465 18.29 -13.91 0.78
N ALA A 466 17.85 -12.99 -0.08
CA ALA A 466 18.56 -11.75 -0.36
C ALA A 466 18.69 -10.85 0.89
N VAL A 467 17.60 -10.62 1.64
CA VAL A 467 17.65 -9.85 2.89
C VAL A 467 18.35 -10.58 4.04
N SER A 468 18.52 -11.89 3.92
CA SER A 468 19.26 -12.72 4.87
C SER A 468 20.75 -12.80 4.57
N ASN A 469 21.22 -12.23 3.48
CA ASN A 469 22.59 -12.34 2.96
C ASN A 469 23.00 -13.82 2.70
N ASP A 470 22.03 -14.69 2.31
CA ASP A 470 22.21 -16.12 2.08
C ASP A 470 22.27 -16.44 0.57
N ALA A 471 23.42 -16.20 -0.03
CA ALA A 471 23.67 -16.43 -1.44
C ALA A 471 23.57 -17.92 -1.83
N ASP A 472 23.97 -18.83 -0.94
CA ASP A 472 23.96 -20.28 -1.23
C ASP A 472 22.52 -20.82 -1.34
N SER A 473 21.65 -20.44 -0.42
CA SER A 473 20.22 -20.80 -0.51
C SER A 473 19.54 -20.16 -1.71
N PHE A 474 19.88 -18.91 -2.05
CA PHE A 474 19.40 -18.23 -3.25
C PHE A 474 19.76 -18.99 -4.53
N LEU A 475 21.03 -19.37 -4.71
CA LEU A 475 21.50 -20.12 -5.87
C LEU A 475 20.97 -21.57 -5.92
N THR A 476 20.79 -22.18 -4.75
CA THR A 476 20.19 -23.52 -4.64
C THR A 476 18.73 -23.50 -5.09
N LEU A 477 17.95 -22.48 -4.65
CA LEU A 477 16.57 -22.28 -5.09
C LEU A 477 16.48 -22.09 -6.60
N LYS A 478 17.36 -21.24 -7.18
CA LYS A 478 17.43 -21.06 -8.64
C LYS A 478 17.57 -22.40 -9.37
N LYS A 479 18.58 -23.18 -9.00
CA LYS A 479 18.83 -24.51 -9.63
C LYS A 479 17.65 -25.47 -9.47
N GLN A 480 16.97 -25.45 -8.31
CA GLN A 480 15.80 -26.28 -8.07
C GLN A 480 14.64 -25.88 -8.98
N ILE A 481 14.38 -24.59 -9.16
CA ILE A 481 13.33 -24.08 -10.04
C ILE A 481 13.64 -24.43 -11.50
N GLU A 482 14.86 -24.18 -11.99
CA GLU A 482 15.29 -24.54 -13.36
C GLU A 482 15.05 -26.02 -13.65
N LYS A 483 15.46 -26.90 -12.74
CA LYS A 483 15.21 -28.36 -12.85
C LYS A 483 13.71 -28.70 -12.96
N GLN A 484 12.83 -27.94 -12.29
CA GLN A 484 11.39 -28.18 -12.38
C GLN A 484 10.78 -27.62 -13.67
N ILE A 485 11.30 -26.48 -14.17
CA ILE A 485 10.92 -25.92 -15.49
C ILE A 485 11.24 -26.95 -16.60
N ASP A 486 12.41 -27.58 -16.58
CA ASP A 486 12.80 -28.57 -17.59
C ASP A 486 11.90 -29.81 -17.62
N LYS A 487 11.20 -30.09 -16.50
CA LYS A 487 10.24 -31.22 -16.42
C LYS A 487 8.83 -30.85 -16.92
N LEU A 488 8.56 -29.59 -17.31
CA LEU A 488 7.23 -29.16 -17.71
C LEU A 488 6.76 -29.83 -19.02
N LYS A 489 5.50 -30.21 -19.01
CA LYS A 489 4.74 -30.66 -20.18
C LYS A 489 3.34 -30.10 -20.14
N VAL A 490 2.76 -29.89 -21.29
CA VAL A 490 1.35 -29.44 -21.38
C VAL A 490 0.51 -30.67 -21.71
N ALA A 491 -0.49 -30.94 -20.88
CA ALA A 491 -1.49 -31.98 -21.15
C ALA A 491 -2.36 -31.56 -22.34
N THR A 492 -2.98 -32.55 -22.98
CA THR A 492 -4.01 -32.25 -23.99
C THR A 492 -5.11 -31.43 -23.33
N ILE A 493 -5.25 -30.18 -23.71
CA ILE A 493 -6.17 -29.22 -23.11
C ILE A 493 -7.54 -29.42 -23.75
N SER A 494 -8.53 -29.82 -22.95
CA SER A 494 -9.89 -30.05 -23.43
C SER A 494 -10.54 -28.84 -24.12
N ASP A 495 -10.14 -27.65 -23.69
CA ASP A 495 -10.70 -26.36 -24.13
C ASP A 495 -10.11 -25.90 -25.49
N TRP A 496 -8.93 -26.41 -25.90
CA TRP A 496 -8.22 -25.99 -27.12
C TRP A 496 -7.70 -27.19 -27.92
N LYS A 497 -8.57 -27.80 -28.72
CA LYS A 497 -8.31 -29.03 -29.48
C LYS A 497 -7.22 -28.94 -30.57
N ARG A 498 -6.77 -27.75 -30.95
CA ARG A 498 -5.81 -27.50 -32.03
C ARG A 498 -4.47 -26.98 -31.56
N VAL A 499 -4.24 -26.88 -30.26
CA VAL A 499 -2.99 -26.36 -29.68
C VAL A 499 -1.90 -27.43 -29.83
N ASP A 500 -0.74 -27.05 -30.39
CA ASP A 500 0.46 -27.87 -30.33
C ASP A 500 1.07 -27.82 -28.92
N CYS A 501 0.72 -28.85 -28.12
CA CYS A 501 1.14 -28.95 -26.73
C CYS A 501 2.65 -28.96 -26.53
N GLU A 502 3.43 -29.48 -27.51
CA GLU A 502 4.89 -29.53 -27.40
C GLU A 502 5.51 -28.15 -27.64
N SER A 503 5.04 -27.44 -28.67
CA SER A 503 5.46 -26.07 -28.96
C SER A 503 5.10 -25.12 -27.79
N ILE A 504 3.88 -25.21 -27.25
CA ILE A 504 3.41 -24.42 -26.12
C ILE A 504 4.19 -24.74 -24.83
N ALA A 505 4.56 -26.00 -24.61
CA ALA A 505 5.39 -26.38 -23.46
C ALA A 505 6.78 -25.73 -23.52
N LYS A 506 7.41 -25.66 -24.68
CA LYS A 506 8.71 -24.99 -24.88
C LYS A 506 8.63 -23.51 -24.64
N GLU A 507 7.62 -22.84 -25.24
CA GLU A 507 7.36 -21.42 -25.06
C GLU A 507 7.12 -21.08 -23.58
N MET A 508 6.26 -21.80 -22.89
CA MET A 508 6.02 -21.64 -21.45
C MET A 508 7.28 -21.87 -20.60
N GLN A 509 8.17 -22.81 -20.99
CA GLN A 509 9.44 -22.99 -20.30
C GLN A 509 10.35 -21.76 -20.46
N GLU A 510 10.38 -21.13 -21.63
CA GLU A 510 11.12 -19.88 -21.87
C GLU A 510 10.54 -18.73 -21.05
N ASP A 511 9.23 -18.54 -21.09
CA ASP A 511 8.52 -17.54 -20.32
C ASP A 511 8.74 -17.67 -18.80
N LEU A 512 8.73 -18.92 -18.30
CA LEU A 512 9.03 -19.17 -16.88
C LEU A 512 10.49 -18.91 -16.52
N ARG A 513 11.44 -19.15 -17.44
CA ARG A 513 12.84 -18.75 -17.20
C ARG A 513 12.99 -17.24 -17.13
N ASP A 514 12.27 -16.51 -17.97
CA ASP A 514 12.25 -15.05 -17.88
C ASP A 514 11.55 -14.57 -16.61
N TYR A 515 10.44 -15.18 -16.24
CA TYR A 515 9.78 -14.91 -14.95
C TYR A 515 10.70 -15.19 -13.75
N LEU A 516 11.53 -16.23 -13.82
CA LEU A 516 12.54 -16.54 -12.80
C LEU A 516 13.62 -15.46 -12.73
N LYS A 517 14.15 -15.00 -13.88
CA LYS A 517 15.12 -13.90 -13.93
C LYS A 517 14.56 -12.62 -13.29
N ILE A 518 13.32 -12.27 -13.66
CA ILE A 518 12.63 -11.09 -13.11
C ILE A 518 12.45 -11.23 -11.60
N SER A 519 12.01 -12.39 -11.12
CA SER A 519 11.85 -12.67 -9.68
C SER A 519 13.16 -12.51 -8.91
N MET A 520 14.27 -12.98 -9.45
CA MET A 520 15.59 -12.81 -8.86
C MET A 520 16.04 -11.35 -8.85
N ARG A 521 15.85 -10.62 -9.96
CA ARG A 521 16.21 -9.20 -10.07
C ARG A 521 15.46 -8.35 -9.04
N ILE A 522 14.14 -8.54 -8.91
CA ILE A 522 13.32 -7.87 -7.88
C ILE A 522 13.87 -8.17 -6.49
N ALA A 523 14.21 -9.41 -6.19
CA ALA A 523 14.74 -9.82 -4.90
C ALA A 523 16.12 -9.19 -4.61
N VAL A 524 16.99 -9.14 -5.60
CA VAL A 524 18.32 -8.56 -5.43
C VAL A 524 18.25 -7.04 -5.22
N SER A 525 17.25 -6.37 -5.77
CA SER A 525 17.07 -4.93 -5.58
C SER A 525 16.83 -4.50 -4.11
N VAL A 526 16.43 -5.44 -3.23
CA VAL A 526 16.27 -5.20 -1.78
C VAL A 526 17.45 -5.71 -0.95
N ALA A 527 18.46 -6.26 -1.58
CA ALA A 527 19.62 -6.84 -0.91
C ALA A 527 20.68 -5.79 -0.58
N HIS A 528 21.53 -6.11 0.40
CA HIS A 528 22.72 -5.32 0.69
C HIS A 528 23.79 -5.50 -0.39
N LYS A 529 24.63 -4.49 -0.61
CA LYS A 529 25.75 -4.51 -1.57
C LYS A 529 26.64 -5.75 -1.46
N GLU A 530 26.91 -6.21 -0.23
CA GLU A 530 27.72 -7.43 0.01
C GLU A 530 27.06 -8.68 -0.60
N PHE A 531 25.75 -8.80 -0.54
CA PHE A 531 25.00 -9.89 -1.17
C PHE A 531 25.07 -9.78 -2.69
N VAL A 532 24.87 -8.57 -3.21
CA VAL A 532 24.92 -8.28 -4.65
C VAL A 532 26.26 -8.75 -5.22
N GLY A 533 27.39 -8.34 -4.65
CA GLY A 533 28.72 -8.78 -5.09
C GLY A 533 28.90 -10.31 -5.10
N LYS A 534 28.36 -11.02 -4.09
CA LYS A 534 28.40 -12.50 -4.06
C LYS A 534 27.61 -13.17 -5.18
N ILE A 535 26.54 -12.51 -5.66
CA ILE A 535 25.69 -13.04 -6.72
C ILE A 535 26.23 -12.67 -8.11
N GLU A 536 26.73 -11.46 -8.31
CA GLU A 536 27.32 -10.98 -9.58
C GLU A 536 28.43 -11.88 -10.09
N GLU A 537 29.27 -12.36 -9.19
CA GLU A 537 30.35 -13.32 -9.54
C GLU A 537 29.82 -14.64 -10.12
N LYS A 538 28.55 -15.00 -9.88
CA LYS A 538 27.97 -16.32 -10.20
C LYS A 538 26.83 -16.29 -11.21
N ILE A 539 26.29 -15.11 -11.52
CA ILE A 539 25.15 -14.93 -12.44
C ILE A 539 25.38 -13.69 -13.31
N GLU A 540 25.80 -13.89 -14.56
CA GLU A 540 26.18 -12.83 -15.49
C GLU A 540 25.06 -11.83 -15.87
N SER A 541 23.80 -12.15 -15.69
CA SER A 541 22.67 -11.35 -16.20
C SER A 541 21.85 -10.63 -15.14
N VAL A 542 22.34 -10.57 -13.89
CA VAL A 542 21.64 -9.90 -12.79
C VAL A 542 22.09 -8.44 -12.62
N THR A 543 23.01 -7.98 -13.46
CA THR A 543 23.81 -6.75 -13.29
C THR A 543 23.18 -5.45 -13.75
N ASP A 544 22.05 -5.46 -14.44
CA ASP A 544 21.29 -4.22 -14.75
C ASP A 544 20.43 -3.76 -13.56
N PHE A 545 21.08 -3.59 -12.41
CA PHE A 545 20.42 -3.24 -11.16
C PHE A 545 19.85 -1.82 -11.13
N ASP A 546 20.48 -0.87 -11.79
CA ASP A 546 20.13 0.54 -11.67
C ASP A 546 18.68 0.83 -12.08
N CYS A 547 18.18 0.16 -13.12
CA CYS A 547 16.80 0.32 -13.57
C CYS A 547 15.78 -0.27 -12.60
N TYR A 548 16.05 -1.48 -12.07
CA TYR A 548 15.20 -2.12 -11.06
C TYR A 548 15.15 -1.30 -9.78
N TYR A 549 16.27 -0.76 -9.44
CA TYR A 549 16.49 0.08 -8.31
C TYR A 549 15.53 1.27 -8.28
N LYS A 550 15.35 1.92 -9.43
CA LYS A 550 14.55 3.13 -9.57
C LYS A 550 13.05 2.87 -9.68
N CYS A 551 12.65 1.72 -10.23
CA CYS A 551 11.25 1.36 -10.47
C CYS A 551 10.73 0.29 -9.50
N HIS A 552 11.15 0.32 -8.24
CA HIS A 552 10.99 -0.77 -7.31
C HIS A 552 9.55 -0.96 -6.81
N TYR A 553 9.04 -2.18 -6.88
CA TYR A 553 7.67 -2.55 -6.52
C TYR A 553 7.50 -3.07 -5.08
N VAL A 554 8.55 -3.06 -4.28
CA VAL A 554 8.60 -3.78 -2.99
C VAL A 554 8.21 -2.91 -1.81
N ARG A 555 7.96 -1.62 -2.02
CA ARG A 555 7.74 -0.63 -0.98
C ARG A 555 6.69 -0.99 0.07
N LYS A 556 5.56 -1.58 -0.34
CA LYS A 556 4.51 -1.97 0.62
C LYS A 556 4.91 -3.12 1.55
N THR A 557 5.94 -3.85 1.19
CA THR A 557 6.39 -5.04 1.93
C THR A 557 7.65 -4.78 2.73
N TYR A 558 8.51 -3.83 2.28
CA TYR A 558 9.81 -3.49 2.85
C TYR A 558 9.93 -1.99 3.04
N PHE A 559 11.11 -1.52 3.52
CA PHE A 559 11.43 -0.10 3.54
C PHE A 559 11.36 0.51 2.14
N SER A 560 11.01 1.78 2.06
CA SER A 560 11.15 2.48 0.80
C SER A 560 12.61 2.50 0.39
N ARG A 561 12.87 2.48 -0.89
CA ARG A 561 14.22 2.50 -1.42
C ARG A 561 14.99 3.75 -1.01
N VAL A 562 14.33 4.89 -1.01
CA VAL A 562 14.86 6.17 -0.55
C VAL A 562 15.50 6.03 0.82
N LEU A 563 14.79 5.42 1.78
CA LEU A 563 15.31 5.24 3.14
C LEU A 563 16.40 4.17 3.21
N GLN A 564 16.34 3.13 2.38
CA GLN A 564 17.36 2.09 2.37
C GLN A 564 18.71 2.64 1.90
N ASP A 565 18.74 3.55 0.95
CA ASP A 565 19.97 4.19 0.49
C ASP A 565 20.61 5.05 1.57
N PHE A 566 19.82 5.73 2.38
CA PHE A 566 20.32 6.41 3.56
C PHE A 566 21.02 5.48 4.53
N PHE A 567 20.38 4.35 4.85
CA PHE A 567 20.93 3.39 5.80
C PHE A 567 22.19 2.69 5.27
N ASN A 568 22.35 2.61 3.97
CA ASN A 568 23.56 2.10 3.35
C ASN A 568 24.70 3.14 3.26
N GLY A 569 24.42 4.40 3.59
CA GLY A 569 25.43 5.47 3.65
C GLY A 569 25.78 6.10 2.30
N ASP A 570 25.02 5.80 1.23
CA ASP A 570 25.29 6.32 -0.12
C ASP A 570 24.68 7.69 -0.40
N GLY A 571 23.79 8.16 0.48
CA GLY A 571 22.96 9.34 0.23
C GLY A 571 21.95 9.10 -0.90
N TYR A 572 20.98 9.98 -1.04
CA TYR A 572 19.99 9.88 -2.09
C TYR A 572 20.16 11.04 -3.08
N GLN A 573 20.29 10.72 -4.36
CA GLN A 573 20.33 11.72 -5.42
C GLN A 573 19.00 11.68 -6.18
N PHE A 574 18.31 12.83 -6.17
CA PHE A 574 17.11 13.02 -6.96
C PHE A 574 17.50 13.30 -8.41
N ASP A 575 17.22 12.37 -9.31
CA ASP A 575 17.39 12.56 -10.74
C ASP A 575 16.05 12.48 -11.49
N ASN A 576 16.01 12.92 -12.74
CA ASN A 576 14.78 12.93 -13.54
C ASN A 576 14.24 11.52 -13.83
N SER A 577 15.08 10.48 -13.80
CA SER A 577 14.63 9.10 -14.03
C SER A 577 13.73 8.59 -12.91
N GLU A 578 13.77 9.20 -11.74
CA GLU A 578 12.97 8.83 -10.58
C GLU A 578 11.54 9.36 -10.62
N LEU A 579 11.26 10.36 -11.47
CA LEU A 579 9.90 10.88 -11.70
C LEU A 579 8.90 9.79 -12.09
N PHE A 580 9.39 8.65 -12.54
CA PHE A 580 8.58 7.56 -13.07
C PHE A 580 8.51 6.32 -12.18
N VAL A 581 8.79 6.50 -10.88
CA VAL A 581 8.61 5.44 -9.90
C VAL A 581 7.15 4.92 -9.92
N PRO A 582 6.92 3.60 -10.01
CA PRO A 582 5.57 3.06 -10.21
C PRO A 582 4.69 3.07 -8.97
N TYR A 583 5.22 3.32 -7.79
CA TYR A 583 4.48 3.37 -6.53
C TYR A 583 4.26 4.81 -6.04
N ASN A 584 3.39 4.98 -5.04
CA ASN A 584 3.24 6.23 -4.32
C ASN A 584 4.50 6.55 -3.54
N VAL A 585 5.08 7.71 -3.78
CA VAL A 585 6.10 8.25 -2.89
C VAL A 585 5.39 9.00 -1.77
N TYR A 586 5.63 8.63 -0.51
CA TYR A 586 5.03 9.34 0.61
C TYR A 586 5.70 10.69 0.83
N PHE A 587 4.92 11.66 1.27
CA PHE A 587 5.43 12.99 1.51
C PHE A 587 6.48 13.02 2.63
N TRP A 588 6.26 12.24 3.67
CA TRP A 588 7.22 12.11 4.76
C TRP A 588 8.59 11.56 4.31
N GLU A 589 8.62 10.65 3.32
CA GLU A 589 9.87 10.12 2.80
C GLU A 589 10.69 11.19 2.10
N LEU A 590 10.04 12.06 1.33
CA LEU A 590 10.69 13.17 0.66
C LEU A 590 11.23 14.20 1.66
N MET A 591 10.42 14.57 2.66
CA MET A 591 10.85 15.47 3.73
C MET A 591 12.08 14.93 4.46
N TYR A 592 12.08 13.63 4.77
CA TYR A 592 13.19 12.97 5.44
C TYR A 592 14.43 12.89 4.55
N ALA A 593 14.27 12.45 3.30
CA ALA A 593 15.35 12.31 2.34
C ALA A 593 16.06 13.65 2.07
N LEU A 594 15.30 14.68 1.81
CA LEU A 594 15.84 16.03 1.59
C LEU A 594 16.56 16.56 2.83
N THR A 595 15.98 16.43 4.01
CA THR A 595 16.63 16.82 5.25
C THR A 595 17.97 16.13 5.44
N TYR A 596 18.00 14.82 5.21
CA TYR A 596 19.23 14.04 5.32
C TYR A 596 20.28 14.48 4.30
N ASN A 597 19.90 14.74 3.05
CA ASN A 597 20.80 15.25 2.02
C ASN A 597 21.38 16.61 2.40
N TYR A 598 20.59 17.52 2.95
CA TYR A 598 21.11 18.79 3.45
C TYR A 598 22.12 18.60 4.58
N ILE A 599 21.86 17.68 5.51
CA ILE A 599 22.80 17.40 6.61
C ILE A 599 24.11 16.77 6.07
N HIS A 600 24.00 15.79 5.16
CA HIS A 600 25.15 14.97 4.72
C HIS A 600 25.97 15.60 3.59
N ILE A 601 25.32 16.27 2.65
CA ILE A 601 25.94 16.70 1.38
C ILE A 601 26.26 18.19 1.41
N GLU A 602 25.27 19.04 1.61
CA GLU A 602 25.42 20.49 1.53
C GLU A 602 25.99 21.10 2.81
N GLY A 603 25.79 20.44 3.96
CA GLY A 603 26.06 21.01 5.27
C GLY A 603 24.97 22.01 5.68
N ILE A 604 24.72 22.11 6.99
CA ILE A 604 23.70 23.03 7.50
C ILE A 604 24.35 24.42 7.71
N PRO A 605 23.73 25.49 7.16
CA PRO A 605 24.19 26.86 7.42
C PRO A 605 24.17 27.21 8.91
N ASN A 606 24.93 28.25 9.30
CA ASN A 606 24.89 28.77 10.68
C ASN A 606 23.48 29.25 11.11
N THR A 607 22.59 29.51 10.13
CA THR A 607 21.19 29.90 10.35
C THR A 607 20.25 28.72 10.61
N GLY A 608 20.77 27.49 10.67
CA GLY A 608 19.98 26.27 10.86
C GLY A 608 19.40 25.71 9.56
N LEU A 609 18.56 24.68 9.69
CA LEU A 609 17.86 24.05 8.58
C LEU A 609 16.81 24.99 7.98
N ASP A 610 16.86 25.18 6.67
CA ASP A 610 15.81 25.90 5.94
C ASP A 610 14.62 24.95 5.65
N LEU A 611 13.71 24.89 6.60
CA LEU A 611 12.55 24.00 6.53
C LEU A 611 11.60 24.37 5.37
N GLY A 612 11.51 25.67 5.03
CA GLY A 612 10.71 26.13 3.89
C GLY A 612 11.24 25.60 2.57
N ARG A 613 12.56 25.64 2.36
CA ARG A 613 13.21 25.06 1.18
C ARG A 613 12.97 23.56 1.10
N VAL A 614 13.17 22.82 2.20
CA VAL A 614 12.90 21.37 2.26
C VAL A 614 11.46 21.07 1.86
N PHE A 615 10.52 21.85 2.39
CA PHE A 615 9.10 21.65 2.13
C PHE A 615 8.72 21.93 0.66
N GLU A 616 9.18 23.02 0.07
CA GLU A 616 8.86 23.37 -1.32
C GLU A 616 9.49 22.36 -2.31
N GLU A 617 10.71 21.91 -2.06
CA GLU A 617 11.32 20.85 -2.84
C GLU A 617 10.58 19.53 -2.67
N ALA A 618 10.15 19.16 -1.44
CA ALA A 618 9.35 17.97 -1.20
C ALA A 618 8.00 18.04 -1.94
N LYS A 619 7.33 19.19 -1.96
CA LYS A 619 6.08 19.39 -2.72
C LYS A 619 6.29 19.19 -4.21
N LYS A 620 7.37 19.76 -4.76
CA LYS A 620 7.72 19.60 -6.16
C LYS A 620 7.92 18.12 -6.51
N TYR A 621 8.80 17.43 -5.79
CA TYR A 621 9.04 16.00 -6.04
C TYR A 621 7.81 15.15 -5.78
N TYR A 622 6.98 15.48 -4.78
CA TYR A 622 5.72 14.77 -4.54
C TYR A 622 4.78 14.84 -5.76
N HIS A 623 4.63 16.04 -6.33
CA HIS A 623 3.89 16.23 -7.56
C HIS A 623 4.49 15.45 -8.73
N ASP A 624 5.81 15.57 -8.92
CA ASP A 624 6.53 14.93 -10.02
C ASP A 624 6.40 13.40 -9.95
N TYR A 625 6.55 12.80 -8.77
CA TYR A 625 6.43 11.35 -8.57
C TYR A 625 5.00 10.82 -8.66
N ASN A 626 4.03 11.55 -8.13
CA ASN A 626 2.67 11.04 -7.95
C ASN A 626 1.68 11.57 -9.00
N GLY A 627 2.02 12.64 -9.71
CA GLY A 627 1.18 13.25 -10.75
C GLY A 627 0.01 14.10 -10.20
N PHE A 628 0.00 14.43 -8.89
CA PHE A 628 -1.01 15.31 -8.28
C PHE A 628 -0.42 16.16 -7.17
N SER A 629 -1.02 17.34 -6.95
CA SER A 629 -0.57 18.28 -5.92
C SER A 629 -1.12 17.94 -4.54
N ILE A 630 -0.27 18.08 -3.53
CA ILE A 630 -0.63 17.96 -2.12
C ILE A 630 -1.65 19.02 -1.68
N ASP A 631 -1.59 20.21 -2.28
CA ASP A 631 -2.45 21.35 -1.93
C ASP A 631 -3.92 21.17 -2.30
N LYS A 632 -4.27 20.09 -3.01
CA LYS A 632 -5.65 19.84 -3.43
C LYS A 632 -6.54 19.44 -2.27
N ASP A 633 -6.08 18.56 -1.41
CA ASP A 633 -6.87 17.94 -0.35
C ASP A 633 -6.45 18.41 1.07
N CYS A 634 -5.23 18.91 1.20
CA CYS A 634 -4.67 19.36 2.46
C CYS A 634 -4.21 20.82 2.39
N LYS A 635 -4.28 21.50 3.52
CA LYS A 635 -3.63 22.77 3.74
C LYS A 635 -2.39 22.53 4.59
N ILE A 636 -1.22 22.47 3.91
CA ILE A 636 0.07 22.39 4.58
C ILE A 636 0.81 23.69 4.31
N GLN A 637 1.15 24.39 5.36
CA GLN A 637 1.90 25.64 5.27
C GLN A 637 3.09 25.56 6.21
N ILE A 638 4.27 25.87 5.71
CA ILE A 638 5.53 25.95 6.46
C ILE A 638 6.17 27.28 6.08
N ASN A 639 5.93 28.29 6.88
CA ASN A 639 6.37 29.65 6.60
C ASN A 639 7.19 30.21 7.77
N PRO A 640 8.21 31.03 7.52
CA PRO A 640 8.85 31.78 8.59
C PRO A 640 7.86 32.80 9.15
N SER A 641 7.75 32.86 10.48
CA SER A 641 6.92 33.84 11.15
C SER A 641 7.59 35.21 11.12
N ASN A 642 6.78 36.24 10.82
CA ASN A 642 7.21 37.65 10.87
C ASN A 642 6.73 38.38 12.13
N ASP A 643 6.28 37.65 13.16
CA ASP A 643 5.80 38.25 14.40
C ASP A 643 6.98 38.87 15.18
N GLU A 644 6.90 40.17 15.45
CA GLU A 644 7.91 40.93 16.22
C GLU A 644 8.18 40.33 17.60
N LYS A 645 7.23 39.63 18.18
CA LYS A 645 7.36 38.87 19.43
C LYS A 645 8.49 37.83 19.37
N HIS A 646 8.74 37.25 18.21
CA HIS A 646 9.76 36.26 17.96
C HIS A 646 11.02 36.79 17.27
N ARG A 647 11.29 38.13 17.33
CA ARG A 647 12.41 38.78 16.64
C ARG A 647 13.80 38.23 17.02
N ASN A 648 13.95 37.59 18.18
CA ASN A 648 15.21 37.03 18.66
C ASN A 648 15.37 35.53 18.32
N GLN A 649 14.42 34.97 17.60
CA GLN A 649 14.43 33.58 17.18
C GLN A 649 13.84 33.43 15.78
N LYS A 650 14.23 32.36 15.06
CA LYS A 650 13.61 31.99 13.80
C LYS A 650 12.44 31.09 14.13
N LEU A 651 11.22 31.58 14.01
CA LEU A 651 10.02 30.78 14.22
C LEU A 651 9.46 30.33 12.88
N TRP A 652 9.11 29.04 12.80
CA TRP A 652 8.39 28.45 11.68
C TRP A 652 6.93 28.21 12.08
N ASP A 653 6.02 28.88 11.39
CA ASP A 653 4.58 28.60 11.47
C ASP A 653 4.24 27.40 10.59
N ILE A 654 3.79 26.29 11.20
CA ILE A 654 3.49 25.05 10.55
C ILE A 654 2.02 24.72 10.77
N VAL A 655 1.26 24.74 9.68
CA VAL A 655 -0.18 24.43 9.72
C VAL A 655 -0.44 23.18 8.88
N VAL A 656 -1.06 22.18 9.49
CA VAL A 656 -1.43 20.91 8.85
C VAL A 656 -2.90 20.63 9.14
N SER A 657 -3.76 20.74 8.12
CA SER A 657 -5.22 20.50 8.23
C SER A 657 -5.79 19.93 6.94
N LYS A 658 -6.96 19.29 7.01
CA LYS A 658 -7.77 18.95 5.84
C LYS A 658 -8.52 20.18 5.34
N LYS A 659 -8.76 20.29 4.03
CA LYS A 659 -9.51 21.41 3.46
C LYS A 659 -11.00 21.39 3.80
N GLU A 660 -11.59 20.23 3.93
CA GLU A 660 -13.03 20.04 4.17
C GLU A 660 -13.44 20.21 5.66
N GLU A 661 -12.48 20.16 6.58
CA GLU A 661 -12.74 20.25 8.03
C GLU A 661 -13.06 21.69 8.52
N GLU A 662 -13.09 22.68 7.64
CA GLU A 662 -13.34 24.08 8.08
C GLU A 662 -14.76 24.33 8.62
N GLN A 663 -15.73 23.42 8.48
CA GLN A 663 -17.10 23.68 8.91
C GLN A 663 -17.81 22.61 9.78
N GLU A 664 -17.46 21.35 9.77
CA GLU A 664 -18.25 20.32 10.50
C GLU A 664 -17.52 19.58 11.64
N ASP A 665 -16.23 19.27 11.51
CA ASP A 665 -15.50 18.45 12.50
C ASP A 665 -14.88 19.23 13.67
N GLN A 666 -14.90 20.54 13.68
CA GLN A 666 -14.48 21.34 14.84
C GLN A 666 -15.39 21.17 16.07
N LYS A 667 -16.50 20.46 15.93
CA LYS A 667 -17.49 20.30 17.02
C LYS A 667 -17.23 19.14 17.98
N GLU A 668 -16.39 18.16 17.68
CA GLU A 668 -16.30 16.95 18.53
C GLU A 668 -14.97 16.72 19.28
N SER A 669 -13.85 17.28 18.88
CA SER A 669 -12.57 17.07 19.58
C SER A 669 -12.29 18.13 20.65
N ASN A 670 -13.09 18.18 21.70
CA ASN A 670 -12.85 19.06 22.85
C ASN A 670 -11.70 18.61 23.76
N LYS A 671 -11.24 17.38 23.60
CA LYS A 671 -10.19 16.75 24.41
C LYS A 671 -9.17 16.07 23.52
N ILE A 672 -7.89 16.28 23.81
CA ILE A 672 -6.74 15.63 23.16
C ILE A 672 -6.14 14.64 24.13
N ARG A 673 -6.03 13.37 23.71
CA ARG A 673 -5.37 12.32 24.48
C ARG A 673 -3.91 12.18 24.07
N ILE A 674 -3.04 12.47 25.02
CA ILE A 674 -1.58 12.39 24.82
C ILE A 674 -1.00 11.21 25.62
N VAL A 675 0.01 10.56 25.02
CA VAL A 675 0.68 9.38 25.60
C VAL A 675 2.19 9.66 25.71
N PRO A 676 2.68 10.24 26.80
CA PRO A 676 4.11 10.29 27.09
C PRO A 676 4.69 8.90 27.30
N VAL A 677 5.89 8.65 26.75
CA VAL A 677 6.57 7.36 26.72
C VAL A 677 7.88 7.44 27.52
N ASN A 678 7.89 6.87 28.69
CA ASN A 678 9.11 6.79 29.50
C ASN A 678 9.88 5.53 29.09
N ILE A 679 10.89 5.63 28.21
CA ILE A 679 11.68 4.51 27.69
C ILE A 679 13.14 4.55 28.15
N ARG A 680 13.68 3.39 28.51
CA ARG A 680 15.08 3.25 28.94
C ARG A 680 16.04 3.35 27.76
N LYS A 681 17.15 4.07 27.96
CA LYS A 681 18.22 4.23 26.98
C LYS A 681 19.61 4.11 27.64
N HIS A 682 20.45 3.24 27.09
CA HIS A 682 21.77 2.97 27.65
C HIS A 682 22.83 3.94 27.11
N ASP A 683 23.72 4.44 27.96
CA ASP A 683 24.83 5.36 27.56
C ASP A 683 25.78 4.76 26.51
N ALA A 684 25.97 3.43 26.52
CA ALA A 684 26.75 2.74 25.49
C ALA A 684 26.18 2.91 24.09
N ILE A 685 24.85 2.86 23.96
CA ILE A 685 24.13 3.07 22.71
C ILE A 685 24.35 4.49 22.17
N LEU A 686 24.24 5.48 23.04
CA LEU A 686 24.46 6.89 22.69
C LEU A 686 25.93 7.16 22.30
N LYS A 687 26.87 6.46 22.91
CA LYS A 687 28.28 6.53 22.52
C LYS A 687 28.52 5.98 21.12
N ASP A 688 27.90 4.85 20.79
CA ASP A 688 28.01 4.27 19.44
C ASP A 688 27.34 5.15 18.38
N SER A 689 26.18 5.78 18.70
CA SER A 689 25.50 6.72 17.79
C SER A 689 26.34 7.97 17.54
N ARG A 690 26.96 8.58 18.56
CA ARG A 690 27.89 9.71 18.38
C ARG A 690 29.08 9.35 17.48
N ARG A 691 29.53 8.12 17.47
CA ARG A 691 30.63 7.62 16.66
C ARG A 691 30.25 7.20 15.24
N GLY A 692 28.99 7.26 14.88
CA GLY A 692 28.48 6.76 13.61
C GLY A 692 28.61 5.24 13.45
N LYS A 693 28.76 4.49 14.56
CA LYS A 693 28.93 3.03 14.58
C LYS A 693 27.69 2.29 15.08
N ARG A 694 26.58 2.98 15.12
CA ARG A 694 25.33 2.46 15.69
C ARG A 694 24.79 1.27 14.89
N LYS A 695 24.55 0.15 15.58
CA LYS A 695 23.83 -1.01 15.06
C LYS A 695 22.69 -1.34 16.01
N VAL A 696 21.47 -1.25 15.54
CA VAL A 696 20.29 -1.62 16.30
C VAL A 696 20.24 -3.14 16.44
N THR A 697 20.11 -3.64 17.66
CA THR A 697 19.99 -5.08 17.93
C THR A 697 18.56 -5.56 17.69
N SER A 698 18.38 -6.87 17.47
CA SER A 698 17.06 -7.46 17.34
C SER A 698 16.19 -7.23 18.58
N SER A 699 16.80 -7.30 19.80
CA SER A 699 16.08 -7.07 21.05
C SER A 699 15.59 -5.62 21.19
N GLU A 700 16.39 -4.63 20.75
CA GLU A 700 15.97 -3.23 20.76
C GLU A 700 14.82 -3.00 19.78
N MET A 701 14.90 -3.60 18.59
CA MET A 701 13.82 -3.51 17.63
C MET A 701 12.52 -4.16 18.15
N GLU A 702 12.63 -5.29 18.84
CA GLU A 702 11.49 -5.93 19.51
C GLU A 702 10.86 -5.01 20.56
N THR A 703 11.70 -4.35 21.37
CA THR A 703 11.23 -3.37 22.36
C THR A 703 10.47 -2.23 21.70
N MET A 704 10.98 -1.67 20.57
CA MET A 704 10.32 -0.60 19.83
C MET A 704 8.98 -1.05 19.23
N LEU A 705 8.92 -2.24 18.64
CA LEU A 705 7.67 -2.78 18.10
C LEU A 705 6.65 -3.08 19.20
N SER A 706 7.08 -3.66 20.33
CA SER A 706 6.23 -3.90 21.49
C SER A 706 5.69 -2.60 22.09
N LEU A 707 6.49 -1.53 22.08
CA LEU A 707 6.06 -0.20 22.49
C LEU A 707 4.94 0.32 21.57
N LEU A 708 5.12 0.25 20.24
CA LEU A 708 4.11 0.69 19.28
C LEU A 708 2.82 -0.13 19.41
N ASP A 709 2.92 -1.45 19.58
CA ASP A 709 1.77 -2.31 19.84
C ASP A 709 1.03 -1.90 21.14
N SER A 710 1.77 -1.58 22.18
CA SER A 710 1.20 -1.13 23.46
C SER A 710 0.49 0.21 23.35
N ILE A 711 1.06 1.17 22.60
CA ILE A 711 0.38 2.42 22.23
C ILE A 711 -0.89 2.10 21.43
N GLY A 712 -0.85 1.11 20.54
CA GLY A 712 -1.98 0.64 19.75
C GLY A 712 -3.20 0.21 20.58
N MET A 713 -2.99 -0.32 21.77
CA MET A 713 -4.08 -0.75 22.67
C MET A 713 -4.82 0.40 23.36
N ILE A 714 -4.25 1.61 23.39
CA ILE A 714 -4.87 2.78 24.02
C ILE A 714 -5.96 3.35 23.13
N LYS A 715 -7.23 3.33 23.54
CA LYS A 715 -8.34 3.87 22.78
C LYS A 715 -8.36 5.41 22.79
N GLY A 716 -8.73 6.01 21.66
CA GLY A 716 -8.92 7.47 21.53
C GLY A 716 -7.63 8.27 21.73
N ARG A 717 -6.47 7.71 21.40
CA ARG A 717 -5.17 8.37 21.43
C ARG A 717 -5.00 9.30 20.22
N ASP A 718 -4.51 10.50 20.45
CA ASP A 718 -4.26 11.49 19.39
C ASP A 718 -2.78 11.69 19.12
N MET A 719 -1.96 11.66 20.18
CA MET A 719 -0.53 11.94 20.08
C MET A 719 0.26 11.13 21.11
N PHE A 720 1.48 10.69 20.75
CA PHE A 720 2.44 10.18 21.72
C PHE A 720 3.73 10.99 21.68
N VAL A 721 4.45 11.00 22.80
CA VAL A 721 5.71 11.73 22.95
C VAL A 721 6.80 10.75 23.35
N MET A 722 7.96 10.82 22.69
CA MET A 722 9.14 10.03 22.96
C MET A 722 10.27 10.92 23.50
N PRO A 723 11.04 10.47 24.48
CA PRO A 723 12.12 11.27 25.04
C PRO A 723 13.22 11.64 24.03
N GLU A 724 14.08 12.56 24.43
CA GLU A 724 15.29 12.90 23.70
C GLU A 724 16.18 11.67 23.48
N LEU A 725 16.81 11.56 22.29
CA LEU A 725 17.75 10.49 21.92
C LEU A 725 17.18 9.07 22.04
N SER A 726 15.87 8.91 21.94
CA SER A 726 15.19 7.63 22.21
C SER A 726 14.91 6.80 20.96
N ILE A 727 14.77 7.43 19.80
CA ILE A 727 14.41 6.75 18.57
C ILE A 727 15.67 6.45 17.74
N PRO A 728 16.03 5.17 17.51
CA PRO A 728 17.08 4.83 16.56
C PRO A 728 16.71 5.30 15.16
N LEU A 729 17.67 5.90 14.44
CA LEU A 729 17.44 6.39 13.09
C LEU A 729 16.87 5.31 12.16
N THR A 730 17.34 4.08 12.29
CA THR A 730 16.88 2.92 11.51
C THR A 730 15.48 2.43 11.91
N ALA A 731 14.95 2.84 13.07
CA ALA A 731 13.59 2.51 13.52
C ALA A 731 12.58 3.62 13.19
N LEU A 732 13.03 4.82 12.82
CA LEU A 732 12.15 5.95 12.51
C LEU A 732 11.07 5.60 11.47
N PRO A 733 11.37 4.87 10.38
CA PRO A 733 10.33 4.48 9.40
C PRO A 733 9.16 3.70 10.02
N GLN A 734 9.42 2.83 11.01
CA GLN A 734 8.37 2.07 11.69
C GLN A 734 7.46 2.98 12.52
N PHE A 735 8.04 3.98 13.19
CA PHE A 735 7.26 4.98 13.93
C PHE A 735 6.39 5.82 13.01
N VAL A 736 6.95 6.29 11.88
CA VAL A 736 6.19 7.07 10.90
C VAL A 736 5.11 6.22 10.22
N GLU A 737 5.44 4.98 9.84
CA GLU A 737 4.48 4.04 9.27
C GLU A 737 3.33 3.74 10.25
N TYR A 738 3.65 3.55 11.54
CA TYR A 738 2.65 3.39 12.58
C TYR A 738 1.78 4.64 12.72
N SER A 739 2.40 5.81 12.82
CA SER A 739 1.72 7.11 12.87
C SER A 739 0.76 7.30 11.69
N THR A 740 1.24 7.02 10.48
CA THR A 740 0.45 7.09 9.24
C THR A 740 -0.78 6.17 9.29
N LYS A 741 -0.60 4.92 9.70
CA LYS A 741 -1.66 3.91 9.73
C LYS A 741 -2.72 4.20 10.77
N GLN A 742 -2.27 4.56 11.97
CA GLN A 742 -3.12 4.80 13.14
C GLN A 742 -3.66 6.23 13.22
N GLU A 743 -3.21 7.11 12.32
CA GLU A 743 -3.53 8.54 12.29
C GLU A 743 -3.24 9.25 13.63
N ILE A 744 -2.13 8.85 14.28
CA ILE A 744 -1.66 9.37 15.56
C ILE A 744 -0.41 10.21 15.32
N ALA A 745 -0.41 11.46 15.79
CA ALA A 745 0.80 12.29 15.77
C ALA A 745 1.87 11.79 16.76
N PHE A 746 3.13 12.11 16.49
CA PHE A 746 4.16 11.94 17.50
C PHE A 746 5.23 13.04 17.46
N VAL A 747 5.87 13.23 18.61
CA VAL A 747 7.09 14.03 18.80
C VAL A 747 8.13 13.15 19.47
N GLY A 748 9.38 13.19 18.98
CA GLY A 748 10.44 12.38 19.62
C GLY A 748 11.84 12.77 19.19
N GLY A 749 12.82 12.42 20.03
CA GLY A 749 14.25 12.65 19.79
C GLY A 749 14.90 11.47 19.08
N LEU A 750 15.59 11.74 17.97
CA LEU A 750 16.44 10.75 17.30
C LEU A 750 17.74 10.54 18.08
N GLU A 751 18.30 9.32 18.03
CA GLU A 751 19.69 9.11 18.46
C GLU A 751 20.63 10.05 17.69
N TYR A 752 21.83 10.31 18.24
CA TYR A 752 22.80 11.19 17.58
C TYR A 752 23.08 10.74 16.14
N ILE A 753 23.17 11.73 15.25
CA ILE A 753 23.54 11.53 13.85
C ILE A 753 24.93 12.14 13.65
N ASN A 754 25.95 11.32 13.41
CA ASN A 754 27.29 11.79 13.12
C ASN A 754 27.52 11.88 11.61
N VAL A 755 27.83 13.08 11.16
CA VAL A 755 28.18 13.35 9.76
C VAL A 755 29.51 14.05 9.69
N LYS A 756 30.51 13.37 9.14
CA LYS A 756 31.86 13.91 8.94
C LYS A 756 32.49 14.51 10.22
N GLY A 757 32.16 13.93 11.39
CA GLY A 757 32.68 14.41 12.68
C GLY A 757 31.82 15.44 13.39
N VAL A 758 30.73 15.90 12.78
CA VAL A 758 29.71 16.76 13.42
C VAL A 758 28.59 15.89 13.96
N VAL A 759 28.25 16.04 15.24
CA VAL A 759 27.24 15.26 15.96
C VAL A 759 25.95 16.07 16.10
N TYR A 760 24.93 15.69 15.34
CA TYR A 760 23.61 16.30 15.36
C TYR A 760 22.69 15.63 16.38
N ASN A 761 21.98 16.43 17.17
CA ASN A 761 20.86 16.04 18.00
C ASN A 761 19.58 16.57 17.33
N VAL A 762 18.72 15.70 16.89
CA VAL A 762 17.55 16.03 16.05
C VAL A 762 16.29 15.54 16.72
N GLU A 763 15.30 16.40 16.85
CA GLU A 763 13.92 16.01 17.15
C GLU A 763 13.09 15.94 15.87
N VAL A 764 12.06 15.11 15.89
CA VAL A 764 11.10 14.99 14.81
C VAL A 764 9.67 15.15 15.33
N THR A 765 8.88 15.90 14.60
CA THR A 765 7.43 15.97 14.74
C THR A 765 6.79 15.32 13.54
N CYS A 766 5.92 14.34 13.74
CA CYS A 766 5.22 13.62 12.70
C CYS A 766 3.72 13.84 12.82
N LEU A 767 3.13 14.42 11.77
CA LEU A 767 1.72 14.81 11.74
C LEU A 767 1.00 14.05 10.62
N PRO A 768 0.08 13.13 10.96
CA PRO A 768 -0.71 12.40 9.97
C PRO A 768 -1.61 13.30 9.13
N ILE A 769 -1.68 12.96 7.85
CA ILE A 769 -2.52 13.61 6.84
C ILE A 769 -3.12 12.56 5.91
N GLU A 770 -4.09 12.97 5.12
CA GLU A 770 -4.65 12.18 4.03
C GLU A 770 -4.60 12.99 2.73
N ILE A 771 -3.94 12.47 1.71
CA ILE A 771 -3.78 13.12 0.40
C ILE A 771 -4.32 12.18 -0.66
N ASN A 772 -5.34 12.61 -1.41
CA ASN A 772 -5.97 11.80 -2.46
C ASN A 772 -6.34 10.38 -1.98
N HIS A 773 -6.97 10.29 -0.79
CA HIS A 773 -7.35 9.05 -0.10
C HIS A 773 -6.18 8.12 0.25
N VAL A 774 -4.95 8.64 0.29
CA VAL A 774 -3.77 7.92 0.77
C VAL A 774 -3.35 8.54 2.10
N LYS A 775 -3.31 7.71 3.14
CA LYS A 775 -2.75 8.12 4.43
C LYS A 775 -1.26 8.39 4.29
N ASP A 776 -0.80 9.52 4.79
CA ASP A 776 0.58 10.00 4.72
C ASP A 776 0.91 10.78 6.00
N CYS A 777 2.10 11.32 6.11
CA CYS A 777 2.51 12.18 7.22
C CYS A 777 3.34 13.37 6.72
N VAL A 778 3.29 14.46 7.47
CA VAL A 778 4.30 15.53 7.41
C VAL A 778 5.33 15.25 8.49
N LEU A 779 6.56 14.94 8.09
CA LEU A 779 7.69 14.71 9.00
C LEU A 779 8.56 15.96 9.08
N ILE A 780 8.60 16.57 10.23
CA ILE A 780 9.22 17.88 10.47
C ILE A 780 10.42 17.72 11.40
N PRO A 781 11.64 17.71 10.87
CA PRO A 781 12.85 17.63 11.69
C PRO A 781 13.27 19.02 12.21
N ARG A 782 13.81 19.03 13.42
CA ARG A 782 14.45 20.22 14.00
C ARG A 782 15.76 19.84 14.69
N ILE A 783 16.81 20.59 14.40
CA ILE A 783 18.12 20.45 15.07
C ILE A 783 18.04 21.17 16.42
N LYS A 784 18.60 20.53 17.45
CA LYS A 784 18.70 21.08 18.80
C LYS A 784 19.47 22.41 18.79
N ASN A 785 18.88 23.48 19.35
CA ASN A 785 19.50 24.81 19.37
C ASN A 785 20.64 24.92 20.37
N TYR A 786 20.49 24.33 21.56
CA TYR A 786 21.46 24.46 22.65
C TYR A 786 21.79 23.10 23.23
N TYR A 787 23.06 22.70 23.08
CA TYR A 787 23.63 21.53 23.75
C TYR A 787 23.97 21.88 25.19
N SER A 788 23.77 20.95 26.14
CA SER A 788 24.18 21.17 27.52
C SER A 788 25.72 21.18 27.62
N PRO A 789 26.26 21.84 28.67
CA PRO A 789 27.73 21.82 28.90
C PRO A 789 28.31 20.41 28.95
N ASP A 790 27.66 19.49 29.66
CA ASP A 790 28.08 18.08 29.75
C ASP A 790 28.06 17.38 28.41
N GLU A 791 27.03 17.62 27.59
CA GLU A 791 26.90 17.06 26.26
C GLU A 791 28.02 17.55 25.32
N ILE A 792 28.32 18.85 25.37
CA ILE A 792 29.45 19.44 24.61
C ILE A 792 30.79 18.86 25.05
N GLU A 793 31.00 18.71 26.35
CA GLU A 793 32.21 18.13 26.89
C GLU A 793 32.43 16.68 26.44
N ILE A 794 31.39 15.87 26.47
CA ILE A 794 31.44 14.46 26.03
C ILE A 794 31.75 14.38 24.53
N ILE A 795 31.08 15.17 23.69
CA ILE A 795 31.28 15.20 22.23
C ILE A 795 32.73 15.61 21.90
N LYS A 796 33.23 16.67 22.55
CA LYS A 796 34.63 17.13 22.37
C LYS A 796 35.68 16.14 22.86
N LYS A 797 35.43 15.44 24.00
CA LYS A 797 36.33 14.38 24.47
C LYS A 797 36.42 13.21 23.49
N GLU A 798 35.40 12.96 22.72
CA GLU A 798 35.37 11.95 21.64
C GLU A 798 35.94 12.47 20.32
N SER A 799 36.48 13.71 20.27
CA SER A 799 37.05 14.38 19.10
C SER A 799 36.06 14.70 18.00
N PHE A 800 34.81 14.98 18.39
CA PHE A 800 33.73 15.42 17.50
C PHE A 800 33.32 16.88 17.80
N GLU A 801 32.56 17.47 16.85
CA GLU A 801 32.05 18.85 16.93
C GLU A 801 30.51 18.84 17.01
N ILE A 802 29.95 19.92 17.55
CA ILE A 802 28.50 20.21 17.46
C ILE A 802 28.19 21.02 16.20
N PRO A 803 26.94 21.03 15.72
CA PRO A 803 26.57 21.84 14.56
C PRO A 803 26.80 23.33 14.82
N LYS A 804 27.31 24.05 13.83
CA LYS A 804 27.58 25.50 13.95
C LYS A 804 26.35 26.32 14.31
N CYS A 805 25.17 25.92 13.80
CA CYS A 805 23.89 26.56 14.13
C CYS A 805 23.48 26.40 15.61
N SER A 806 24.13 25.50 16.35
CA SER A 806 23.91 25.25 17.78
C SER A 806 24.97 25.86 18.68
N GLU A 807 25.92 26.60 18.11
CA GLU A 807 26.96 27.31 18.85
C GLU A 807 26.40 28.56 19.53
N SER A 808 27.09 29.03 20.57
CA SER A 808 26.73 30.25 21.29
C SER A 808 26.73 31.47 20.38
N GLY A 809 25.64 32.24 20.39
CA GLY A 809 25.46 33.42 19.56
C GLY A 809 24.68 33.21 18.26
N CYS A 810 24.35 31.96 17.90
CA CYS A 810 23.44 31.68 16.80
C CYS A 810 21.99 31.96 17.17
N THR A 811 21.18 32.34 16.17
CA THR A 811 19.72 32.54 16.34
C THR A 811 19.03 31.20 16.45
N PRO A 812 18.33 30.90 17.56
CA PRO A 812 17.64 29.63 17.73
C PRO A 812 16.45 29.50 16.78
N SER A 813 16.15 28.27 16.36
CA SER A 813 15.03 27.95 15.48
C SER A 813 13.99 27.09 16.22
N TYR A 814 12.73 27.52 16.20
CA TYR A 814 11.62 26.83 16.83
C TYR A 814 10.45 26.64 15.85
N HIS A 815 9.52 25.77 16.22
CA HIS A 815 8.32 25.48 15.46
C HIS A 815 7.06 25.83 16.27
N LEU A 816 6.09 26.46 15.64
CA LEU A 816 4.73 26.59 16.12
C LEU A 816 3.85 25.74 15.20
N CYS A 817 3.43 24.59 15.70
CA CYS A 817 2.65 23.62 14.94
C CYS A 817 1.15 23.78 15.23
N THR A 818 0.34 23.74 14.17
CA THR A 818 -1.12 23.61 14.25
C THR A 818 -1.54 22.34 13.56
N TRP A 819 -2.14 21.42 14.30
CA TRP A 819 -2.64 20.14 13.80
C TRP A 819 -3.97 19.76 14.47
N ARG A 820 -5.00 19.47 13.70
CA ARG A 820 -6.37 19.21 14.19
C ARG A 820 -6.83 20.27 15.21
N GLY A 821 -6.53 21.54 14.91
CA GLY A 821 -6.89 22.67 15.77
C GLY A 821 -6.06 22.82 17.06
N LEU A 822 -5.13 21.90 17.38
CA LEU A 822 -4.19 22.03 18.50
C LEU A 822 -2.99 22.90 18.11
N PHE A 823 -2.68 23.92 18.92
CA PHE A 823 -1.49 24.76 18.76
C PHE A 823 -0.43 24.31 19.77
N PHE A 824 0.74 23.90 19.28
CA PHE A 824 1.80 23.39 20.14
C PHE A 824 3.20 23.75 19.64
N THR A 825 4.15 23.72 20.58
CA THR A 825 5.59 23.84 20.29
C THR A 825 6.39 22.77 21.03
N THR A 826 7.62 22.55 20.59
CA THR A 826 8.53 21.54 21.16
C THR A 826 9.85 22.15 21.61
N PHE A 827 10.42 21.61 22.69
CA PHE A 827 11.71 21.99 23.23
C PHE A 827 12.55 20.73 23.47
N ASN A 828 13.83 20.76 23.09
CA ASN A 828 14.72 19.65 23.24
C ASN A 828 15.64 19.85 24.47
N CYS A 829 15.31 19.21 25.58
CA CYS A 829 16.03 19.11 26.83
C CYS A 829 16.55 20.48 27.33
N PHE A 830 17.86 20.73 27.22
CA PHE A 830 18.52 21.93 27.72
C PHE A 830 17.93 23.26 27.17
N GLU A 831 17.29 23.23 26.01
CA GLU A 831 16.58 24.38 25.45
C GLU A 831 15.50 24.92 26.42
N LEU A 832 14.86 24.03 27.18
CA LEU A 832 13.81 24.38 28.13
C LEU A 832 14.34 25.33 29.24
N THR A 833 15.64 25.34 29.50
CA THR A 833 16.25 26.27 30.51
C THR A 833 16.29 27.72 30.07
N LYS A 834 16.12 27.98 28.73
CA LYS A 834 16.15 29.36 28.19
C LYS A 834 14.82 30.08 28.37
N SER A 835 14.68 30.81 29.47
CA SER A 835 13.43 31.51 29.80
C SER A 835 12.91 32.46 28.71
N PRO A 836 13.74 33.31 28.05
CA PRO A 836 13.25 34.19 26.98
C PRO A 836 12.64 33.46 25.80
N ASP A 837 13.21 32.27 25.45
CA ASP A 837 12.72 31.47 24.31
C ASP A 837 11.36 30.88 24.64
N ARG A 838 11.15 30.37 25.87
CA ARG A 838 9.85 29.84 26.30
C ARG A 838 8.78 30.93 26.36
N THR A 839 9.09 32.03 27.01
CA THR A 839 8.10 33.10 27.27
C THR A 839 7.65 33.80 25.99
N SER A 840 8.40 33.72 24.90
CA SER A 840 7.94 34.21 23.60
C SER A 840 6.67 33.54 23.10
N PHE A 841 6.34 32.32 23.57
CA PHE A 841 5.14 31.57 23.18
C PHE A 841 3.90 31.87 24.03
N VAL A 842 3.93 32.86 24.93
CA VAL A 842 2.76 33.24 25.75
C VAL A 842 1.59 33.59 24.85
N GLY A 843 0.47 32.90 24.98
CA GLY A 843 -0.73 33.06 24.18
C GLY A 843 -0.73 32.37 22.82
N ASP A 844 0.38 31.82 22.36
CA ASP A 844 0.47 31.18 21.01
C ASP A 844 0.18 29.67 21.06
N VAL A 845 0.36 29.01 22.20
CA VAL A 845 0.26 27.56 22.32
C VAL A 845 -0.78 27.11 23.36
N ASP A 846 -1.41 25.97 23.10
CA ASP A 846 -2.21 25.21 24.06
C ASP A 846 -1.34 24.22 24.82
N LEU A 847 -0.28 23.73 24.14
CA LEU A 847 0.59 22.70 24.64
C LEU A 847 2.06 22.99 24.32
N LEU A 848 2.92 22.88 25.31
CA LEU A 848 4.36 22.84 25.14
C LEU A 848 4.87 21.43 25.51
N MET A 849 5.62 20.81 24.63
CA MET A 849 6.24 19.50 24.86
C MET A 849 7.75 19.64 24.97
N ALA A 850 8.33 19.10 26.02
CA ALA A 850 9.76 19.00 26.21
C ALA A 850 10.19 17.55 26.23
N ILE A 851 10.99 17.16 25.24
CA ILE A 851 11.63 15.85 25.19
C ILE A 851 12.98 15.94 25.90
N THR A 852 13.27 15.06 26.86
CA THR A 852 14.43 15.22 27.75
C THR A 852 15.20 13.92 27.97
N HIS A 853 16.53 14.07 28.18
CA HIS A 853 17.43 13.06 28.68
C HIS A 853 18.19 13.66 29.86
N ASN A 854 17.53 13.78 31.01
CA ASN A 854 17.99 14.61 32.11
C ASN A 854 17.99 13.90 33.45
N LYS A 855 19.07 14.13 34.22
CA LYS A 855 19.29 13.63 35.57
C LYS A 855 18.83 14.62 36.66
N ASP A 856 18.77 15.92 36.36
CA ASP A 856 18.39 16.95 37.32
C ASP A 856 16.86 17.14 37.33
N LEU A 857 16.19 16.16 37.93
CA LEU A 857 14.74 16.04 37.94
C LEU A 857 14.08 17.23 38.64
N SER A 858 14.58 17.66 39.78
CA SER A 858 14.02 18.75 40.59
C SER A 858 14.05 20.09 39.83
N TYR A 859 15.09 20.36 39.09
CA TYR A 859 15.24 21.57 38.31
C TYR A 859 14.24 21.63 37.17
N PHE A 860 14.08 20.52 36.43
CA PHE A 860 13.12 20.42 35.32
C PHE A 860 11.68 20.40 35.81
N ASP A 861 11.38 19.84 36.97
CA ASP A 861 10.07 19.93 37.62
C ASP A 861 9.66 21.39 37.85
N ASN A 862 10.55 22.18 38.44
CA ASN A 862 10.31 23.61 38.69
C ASN A 862 10.11 24.41 37.39
N ILE A 863 10.92 24.10 36.35
CA ILE A 863 10.78 24.73 35.06
C ILE A 863 9.45 24.37 34.40
N ALA A 864 9.02 23.12 34.45
CA ALA A 864 7.75 22.66 33.88
C ALA A 864 6.56 23.39 34.54
N GLU A 865 6.52 23.45 35.87
CA GLU A 865 5.46 24.16 36.60
C GLU A 865 5.47 25.66 36.30
N THR A 866 6.65 26.29 36.26
CA THR A 866 6.79 27.71 35.94
C THR A 866 6.35 27.99 34.50
N THR A 867 6.80 27.17 33.55
CA THR A 867 6.42 27.29 32.14
C THR A 867 4.89 27.14 31.96
N CYS A 868 4.28 26.17 32.60
CA CYS A 868 2.83 25.95 32.56
C CYS A 868 2.06 27.19 33.07
N ARG A 869 2.57 27.82 34.11
CA ARG A 869 1.97 29.03 34.71
C ARG A 869 2.18 30.28 33.85
N ASP A 870 3.41 30.48 33.37
CA ASP A 870 3.80 31.68 32.63
C ASP A 870 3.16 31.72 31.23
N LEU A 871 3.07 30.58 30.56
CA LEU A 871 2.43 30.47 29.25
C LEU A 871 0.93 30.24 29.35
N HIS A 872 0.44 29.82 30.50
CA HIS A 872 -0.93 29.40 30.76
C HIS A 872 -1.40 28.32 29.76
N CYS A 873 -0.58 27.28 29.58
CA CYS A 873 -0.81 26.15 28.66
C CYS A 873 -0.52 24.83 29.35
N TYR A 874 -0.89 23.71 28.70
CA TYR A 874 -0.41 22.40 29.15
C TYR A 874 1.08 22.27 28.86
N VAL A 875 1.80 21.58 29.75
CA VAL A 875 3.23 21.26 29.58
C VAL A 875 3.47 19.77 29.78
N VAL A 876 4.08 19.14 28.79
CA VAL A 876 4.57 17.77 28.88
C VAL A 876 6.08 17.81 28.97
N VAL A 877 6.64 17.18 29.98
CA VAL A 877 8.08 16.87 30.05
C VAL A 877 8.22 15.36 29.98
N ASP A 878 8.76 14.86 28.90
CA ASP A 878 8.95 13.42 28.69
C ASP A 878 10.43 13.07 28.83
N ASN A 879 10.76 12.28 29.84
CA ASN A 879 12.14 11.93 30.20
C ASN A 879 12.44 10.47 29.96
N VAL A 880 13.71 10.16 29.76
CA VAL A 880 14.16 8.77 29.56
C VAL A 880 13.90 7.90 30.78
N GLY A 881 13.61 6.64 30.53
CA GLY A 881 13.14 5.70 31.54
C GLY A 881 14.09 5.39 32.67
N GLN A 882 15.40 5.53 32.49
CA GLN A 882 16.37 5.29 33.56
C GLN A 882 16.37 6.36 34.67
N TYR A 883 15.86 7.55 34.38
CA TYR A 883 15.78 8.65 35.35
C TYR A 883 14.34 8.87 35.86
N GLY A 884 13.33 8.62 35.03
CA GLY A 884 11.94 8.86 35.37
C GLY A 884 11.55 10.34 35.33
N ASP A 885 10.54 10.71 36.12
CA ASP A 885 9.94 12.06 36.24
C ASP A 885 9.31 12.60 34.92
N THR A 886 8.76 11.72 34.08
CA THR A 886 7.86 12.11 33.01
C THR A 886 6.57 12.68 33.59
N GLN A 887 6.14 13.87 33.13
CA GLN A 887 4.98 14.56 33.71
C GLN A 887 4.16 15.36 32.69
N VAL A 888 2.86 15.46 33.00
CA VAL A 888 1.92 16.33 32.27
C VAL A 888 1.33 17.32 33.27
N VAL A 889 1.64 18.60 33.07
CA VAL A 889 1.25 19.70 33.96
C VAL A 889 0.16 20.54 33.29
N CYS A 890 -0.85 20.91 34.04
CA CYS A 890 -1.91 21.81 33.59
C CYS A 890 -2.03 23.06 34.47
N PRO A 891 -2.52 24.20 33.94
CA PRO A 891 -2.61 25.46 34.68
C PRO A 891 -3.83 25.47 35.63
N LYS A 892 -3.93 24.42 36.51
CA LYS A 892 -4.96 24.28 37.56
C LYS A 892 -4.38 24.45 38.95
N LYS A 893 -5.25 24.43 39.98
CA LYS A 893 -4.87 24.57 41.39
C LYS A 893 -4.02 23.42 41.89
N ARG A 894 -3.43 23.53 43.08
CA ARG A 894 -2.38 22.67 43.65
C ARG A 894 -2.61 21.18 43.49
N ASP A 895 -3.80 20.70 43.78
CA ASP A 895 -4.08 19.25 43.79
C ASP A 895 -4.41 18.68 42.42
N GLU A 896 -4.69 19.53 41.43
CA GLU A 896 -5.09 19.14 40.06
C GLU A 896 -4.07 19.54 38.98
N LYS A 897 -2.93 20.12 39.39
CA LYS A 897 -1.92 20.60 38.42
C LYS A 897 -1.20 19.51 37.66
N PHE A 898 -1.11 18.29 38.21
CA PHE A 898 -0.51 17.14 37.54
C PHE A 898 -1.59 16.22 37.01
N LEU A 899 -1.77 16.17 35.69
CA LEU A 899 -2.64 15.19 35.07
C LEU A 899 -2.00 13.81 35.11
N ALA A 900 -0.66 13.77 35.00
CA ALA A 900 0.12 12.55 35.10
C ALA A 900 1.53 12.86 35.61
N LYS A 901 2.11 12.01 36.44
CA LYS A 901 3.51 12.07 36.86
C LYS A 901 4.04 10.68 37.20
N ILE A 902 5.13 10.26 36.55
CA ILE A 902 5.86 9.02 36.80
C ILE A 902 7.17 9.37 37.50
N LYS A 903 7.32 8.94 38.78
CA LYS A 903 8.57 9.16 39.52
C LYS A 903 9.54 8.00 39.44
N GLY A 904 9.09 6.82 39.07
CA GLY A 904 9.93 5.62 38.99
C GLY A 904 10.77 5.54 37.74
N ALA A 905 11.87 4.80 37.81
CA ALA A 905 12.69 4.45 36.67
C ALA A 905 12.26 3.10 36.08
N THR A 906 12.41 2.91 34.80
CA THR A 906 12.21 1.62 34.12
C THR A 906 13.37 0.67 34.44
N THR A 907 13.12 -0.64 34.34
CA THR A 907 14.13 -1.69 34.51
C THR A 907 14.51 -2.32 33.18
N GLU A 908 15.48 -3.25 33.18
CA GLU A 908 15.84 -4.00 31.97
C GLU A 908 14.70 -4.92 31.50
N ASP A 909 13.99 -5.53 32.46
CA ASP A 909 12.86 -6.42 32.19
C ASP A 909 11.61 -5.65 31.75
N ASN A 910 11.46 -4.40 32.22
CA ASN A 910 10.37 -3.48 31.80
C ASN A 910 10.98 -2.19 31.24
N PRO A 911 11.38 -2.19 29.96
CA PRO A 911 12.19 -1.10 29.39
C PRO A 911 11.40 0.17 29.09
N PHE A 912 10.08 0.16 29.13
CA PHE A 912 9.25 1.35 28.94
C PHE A 912 7.99 1.35 29.81
N THR A 913 7.47 2.55 30.02
CA THR A 913 6.17 2.79 30.67
C THR A 913 5.39 3.82 29.87
N LEU A 914 4.08 3.61 29.71
CA LEU A 914 3.18 4.52 29.05
C LEU A 914 2.33 5.27 30.08
N THR A 915 2.14 6.55 29.83
CA THR A 915 1.26 7.42 30.63
C THR A 915 0.19 7.99 29.73
N ILE A 916 -1.04 8.15 30.24
CA ILE A 916 -2.16 8.68 29.48
C ILE A 916 -2.64 9.95 30.17
N ALA A 917 -2.78 11.02 29.42
CA ALA A 917 -3.37 12.28 29.92
C ALA A 917 -4.37 12.83 28.89
N ASP A 918 -5.55 13.23 29.38
CA ASP A 918 -6.57 13.90 28.58
C ASP A 918 -6.48 15.41 28.81
N LEU A 919 -6.20 16.15 27.75
CA LEU A 919 -6.07 17.62 27.76
C LEU A 919 -7.40 18.24 27.36
N ASP A 920 -8.01 19.03 28.24
CA ASP A 920 -9.23 19.77 27.94
C ASP A 920 -8.88 21.10 27.26
N ILE A 921 -8.65 21.05 25.96
CA ILE A 921 -8.22 22.22 25.17
C ILE A 921 -9.33 23.28 25.07
N LYS A 922 -10.58 22.83 24.92
CA LYS A 922 -11.73 23.74 24.86
C LYS A 922 -11.90 24.49 26.15
N GLY A 923 -11.95 23.78 27.29
CA GLY A 923 -12.10 24.43 28.59
C GLY A 923 -10.95 25.41 28.91
N LEU A 924 -9.69 25.06 28.52
CA LEU A 924 -8.55 25.96 28.65
C LEU A 924 -8.76 27.25 27.84
N ARG A 925 -9.16 27.17 26.60
CA ARG A 925 -9.37 28.34 25.71
C ARG A 925 -10.57 29.18 26.12
N GLU A 926 -11.68 28.54 26.53
CA GLU A 926 -12.86 29.25 27.07
C GLU A 926 -12.48 30.03 28.31
N PHE A 927 -11.66 29.46 29.21
CA PHE A 927 -11.15 30.22 30.36
C PHE A 927 -10.24 31.37 29.92
N GLN A 928 -9.33 31.16 29.01
CA GLN A 928 -8.43 32.21 28.50
C GLN A 928 -9.16 33.37 27.84
N LYS A 929 -10.27 33.10 27.16
CA LYS A 929 -11.08 34.11 26.47
C LYS A 929 -12.08 34.79 27.38
N TYR A 930 -12.82 34.03 28.18
CA TYR A 930 -13.98 34.48 28.91
C TYR A 930 -13.82 34.44 30.45
N MET A 931 -12.73 33.90 30.97
CA MET A 931 -12.48 33.64 32.40
C MET A 931 -13.54 32.72 33.04
N SER A 932 -14.10 31.81 32.24
CA SER A 932 -15.08 30.80 32.65
C SER A 932 -14.44 29.45 32.80
N GLY A 933 -14.43 28.87 34.00
CA GLY A 933 -13.84 27.56 34.26
C GLY A 933 -12.92 27.54 35.50
N ASP A 934 -12.33 26.34 35.77
CA ASP A 934 -11.50 26.13 36.95
C ASP A 934 -10.01 26.05 36.62
N PHE A 935 -9.46 27.13 36.08
CA PHE A 935 -8.03 27.29 35.82
C PHE A 935 -7.43 28.38 36.70
N LYS A 936 -6.11 28.48 36.80
CA LYS A 936 -5.42 29.57 37.47
C LYS A 936 -5.62 30.89 36.72
N PRO A 937 -5.56 32.05 37.41
CA PRO A 937 -5.58 33.33 36.74
C PRO A 937 -4.49 33.46 35.66
N LEU A 938 -4.83 34.19 34.59
CA LEU A 938 -3.91 34.46 33.49
C LEU A 938 -2.72 35.33 33.98
N PRO A 939 -1.54 35.19 33.35
CA PRO A 939 -0.45 36.16 33.53
C PRO A 939 -0.87 37.56 33.20
N ALA A 940 -0.24 38.58 33.82
CA ALA A 940 -0.62 40.01 33.69
C ALA A 940 -0.64 40.49 32.24
N ASP A 941 0.31 40.03 31.43
CA ASP A 941 0.49 40.46 30.05
C ASP A 941 -0.11 39.49 29.01
N TYR A 942 -1.05 38.63 29.40
CA TYR A 942 -1.63 37.62 28.51
C TYR A 942 -2.51 38.24 27.43
N ASN A 943 -2.14 38.03 26.15
CA ASN A 943 -2.88 38.53 24.99
C ASN A 943 -4.10 37.67 24.68
N ARG A 944 -5.32 38.16 25.02
CA ARG A 944 -6.59 37.46 24.72
C ARG A 944 -7.04 37.57 23.26
N ASN A 945 -6.39 38.42 22.46
CA ASN A 945 -6.72 38.62 21.05
C ASN A 945 -5.77 37.86 20.11
N CYS A 946 -5.06 36.86 20.61
CA CYS A 946 -4.20 36.02 19.81
C CYS A 946 -4.99 35.18 18.76
N LYS A 947 -4.33 34.79 17.69
CA LYS A 947 -4.92 34.04 16.57
C LYS A 947 -5.70 32.78 17.05
N ARG A 948 -5.11 32.02 17.93
CA ARG A 948 -5.64 30.79 18.54
C ARG A 948 -7.02 30.97 19.23
N LEU A 949 -7.25 32.10 19.86
CA LEU A 949 -8.50 32.40 20.55
C LEU A 949 -9.55 33.10 19.67
N LYS A 950 -9.22 33.46 18.43
CA LYS A 950 -10.18 34.03 17.47
C LYS A 950 -11.08 32.94 16.84
N GLU A 951 -10.62 31.70 16.83
CA GLU A 951 -11.32 30.56 16.24
C GLU A 951 -12.36 29.93 17.21
N ILE A 952 -12.52 30.44 18.42
CA ILE A 952 -13.58 30.10 19.38
C ILE A 952 -14.72 31.15 19.17
#